data_792afb0ffd1e60c031d4c60cf8c81db5
#
_entry.id   792afb0ffd1e60c031d4c60cf8c81db5
#
_cell.length_a   1.000
_cell.length_b   1.000
_cell.length_c   1.000
_cell.angle_alpha   90.00
_cell.angle_beta   90.00
_cell.angle_gamma   90.00
#
_symmetry.space_group_name_H-M   'P 1'
#
loop_
_entity.id
_entity.type
_entity.pdbx_description
1 polymer ?
#
loop_
_entity_poly.entity_id
_entity_poly.type
_entity_poly.pdbx_seq_one_letter_code
_entity_poly.pdbx_strand_id
1 'polypeptide(L)'
;MKILMATMSMGLGGAETHVLELSLELARRGHSVTVASCGGVYVKTLEAGGVTHVLAPLDSKKPACVAQATRVLTHLMREERFDIVHAHARIPAFICGKLREKFGFAFITTAHFDFKVNALLARITNWGDHVLAVSADIADNIVKNYGYPRENITLVNNGIDTTRFCPENNGFAIREKHGLIGKKVVMYLGRLDEDSSLGAKALLESASDLYRADPDVRVLIVGNGKLLEEMRKRADHINKEAGENIALLPGGTADAASYIAASDVFAAPSRSAMEALASGKISVIAGNFGMLGIFSPEIADEAARTNFCCRGSELPTSAKITENVLSALALDEEEKRRLSEYGRDFIEKHYSVRAMCDVCEEKYRDLLLKKKKNIVVCGYYGYGNVGDEEMLASLIDALSENENIGNICVMSATPKKTANEYSVSAVDRFSFSKVSARLAKADVMIFGGGNILQDKTSTKSLLYYLQVLRMAKKHACRIALCANGIGPIIRAKNAERVREALMLADYISLRDDASLMFARELTGREDIFGTSDLVCASRYIGCEDKATPKDKYFIICPKKISGFNTDAIVDLCTEMREKYSLYPVFVPMHEREDDVLCASLASRTGGRYLCFRKKELLELFSKAEFSVCMRLHAVIFSLMEKCPMIGISDDAKISSFLSSIGIAECAFFPIDVSGEDICVAAKKIMGNRADIRDSLCFEASRHREKAQEEFERLLSFIEKE
;
A
#
# COMPACT_ATOMS: atom_id res chain seq x y z
N MET A 1 -1.78 -10.12 2.66
CA MET A 1 -2.53 -8.84 2.53
C MET A 1 -3.79 -8.89 3.40
N LYS A 2 -4.20 -7.72 3.92
CA LYS A 2 -5.52 -7.53 4.55
C LYS A 2 -6.49 -6.94 3.52
N ILE A 3 -7.56 -7.67 3.19
CA ILE A 3 -8.45 -7.35 2.07
C ILE A 3 -9.87 -7.16 2.61
N LEU A 4 -10.51 -6.03 2.27
CA LEU A 4 -11.93 -5.80 2.52
C LEU A 4 -12.71 -5.95 1.20
N MET A 5 -13.59 -6.94 1.13
CA MET A 5 -14.59 -7.07 0.07
C MET A 5 -15.87 -6.35 0.48
N ALA A 6 -16.37 -5.43 -0.33
CA ALA A 6 -17.60 -4.70 -0.06
C ALA A 6 -18.64 -5.00 -1.13
N THR A 7 -19.72 -5.67 -0.76
CA THR A 7 -20.82 -6.07 -1.66
C THR A 7 -22.18 -5.70 -1.08
N MET A 8 -23.22 -5.69 -1.90
CA MET A 8 -24.58 -5.35 -1.45
C MET A 8 -25.12 -6.39 -0.49
N SER A 9 -25.09 -7.67 -0.90
CA SER A 9 -25.60 -8.81 -0.13
C SER A 9 -24.69 -10.03 -0.29
N MET A 10 -24.92 -11.06 0.51
CA MET A 10 -24.39 -12.41 0.34
C MET A 10 -25.55 -13.42 0.13
N GLY A 11 -26.54 -13.02 -0.68
CA GLY A 11 -27.66 -13.83 -1.10
C GLY A 11 -27.32 -14.77 -2.25
N LEU A 12 -28.36 -15.30 -2.93
CA LEU A 12 -28.21 -16.13 -4.12
C LEU A 12 -28.10 -15.22 -5.36
N GLY A 13 -26.95 -15.24 -6.05
CA GLY A 13 -26.72 -14.47 -7.25
C GLY A 13 -25.31 -14.65 -7.78
N GLY A 14 -25.08 -14.30 -9.06
CA GLY A 14 -23.78 -14.49 -9.71
C GLY A 14 -22.66 -13.62 -9.12
N ALA A 15 -22.97 -12.37 -8.76
CA ALA A 15 -22.00 -11.48 -8.13
C ALA A 15 -21.65 -11.94 -6.69
N GLU A 16 -22.67 -12.39 -5.94
CA GLU A 16 -22.53 -12.90 -4.59
C GLU A 16 -21.69 -14.18 -4.57
N THR A 17 -21.92 -15.08 -5.53
CA THR A 17 -21.13 -16.32 -5.69
C THR A 17 -19.67 -15.96 -6.08
N HIS A 18 -19.46 -14.98 -6.97
CA HIS A 18 -18.11 -14.51 -7.30
C HIS A 18 -17.36 -14.00 -6.05
N VAL A 19 -18.01 -13.18 -5.21
CA VAL A 19 -17.43 -12.69 -3.95
C VAL A 19 -17.14 -13.85 -2.99
N LEU A 20 -18.06 -14.80 -2.86
CA LEU A 20 -17.87 -15.99 -2.02
C LEU A 20 -16.61 -16.76 -2.44
N GLU A 21 -16.56 -17.19 -3.69
CA GLU A 21 -15.49 -18.02 -4.23
C GLU A 21 -14.13 -17.33 -4.17
N LEU A 22 -14.08 -16.06 -4.57
CA LEU A 22 -12.85 -15.24 -4.50
C LEU A 22 -12.39 -15.08 -3.05
N SER A 23 -13.29 -14.79 -2.11
CA SER A 23 -12.94 -14.60 -0.70
C SER A 23 -12.40 -15.86 -0.05
N LEU A 24 -13.02 -17.02 -0.33
CA LEU A 24 -12.59 -18.31 0.18
C LEU A 24 -11.22 -18.73 -0.38
N GLU A 25 -10.99 -18.54 -1.67
CA GLU A 25 -9.69 -18.87 -2.28
C GLU A 25 -8.58 -17.95 -1.78
N LEU A 26 -8.82 -16.64 -1.64
CA LEU A 26 -7.86 -15.71 -1.05
C LEU A 26 -7.53 -16.09 0.41
N ALA A 27 -8.54 -16.46 1.21
CA ALA A 27 -8.31 -16.91 2.59
C ALA A 27 -7.48 -18.20 2.61
N ARG A 28 -7.76 -19.17 1.71
CA ARG A 28 -6.98 -20.42 1.54
C ARG A 28 -5.52 -20.13 1.18
N ARG A 29 -5.25 -19.06 0.44
CA ARG A 29 -3.90 -18.58 0.09
C ARG A 29 -3.20 -17.80 1.22
N GLY A 30 -3.82 -17.68 2.40
CA GLY A 30 -3.24 -17.05 3.59
C GLY A 30 -3.46 -15.53 3.68
N HIS A 31 -4.37 -14.96 2.90
CA HIS A 31 -4.78 -13.56 3.07
C HIS A 31 -5.81 -13.42 4.18
N SER A 32 -5.77 -12.28 4.90
CA SER A 32 -6.82 -11.91 5.87
C SER A 32 -7.95 -11.22 5.10
N VAL A 33 -9.09 -11.91 4.95
CA VAL A 33 -10.23 -11.42 4.17
C VAL A 33 -11.41 -11.09 5.07
N THR A 34 -11.95 -9.88 4.90
CA THR A 34 -13.19 -9.42 5.54
C THR A 34 -14.21 -9.09 4.47
N VAL A 35 -15.44 -9.61 4.59
CA VAL A 35 -16.57 -9.29 3.69
C VAL A 35 -17.56 -8.40 4.42
N ALA A 36 -17.85 -7.21 3.90
CA ALA A 36 -18.89 -6.33 4.38
C ALA A 36 -20.11 -6.38 3.46
N SER A 37 -21.30 -6.70 4.00
CA SER A 37 -22.57 -6.77 3.25
C SER A 37 -23.78 -6.63 4.18
N CYS A 38 -24.99 -6.55 3.61
CA CYS A 38 -26.23 -6.61 4.41
C CYS A 38 -26.60 -8.02 4.92
N GLY A 39 -25.71 -9.02 4.73
CA GLY A 39 -25.94 -10.41 5.10
C GLY A 39 -26.50 -11.25 3.94
N GLY A 40 -26.83 -12.51 4.21
CA GLY A 40 -27.39 -13.46 3.25
C GLY A 40 -27.00 -14.91 3.54
N VAL A 41 -27.46 -15.82 2.70
CA VAL A 41 -27.30 -17.28 2.90
C VAL A 41 -25.85 -17.75 2.88
N TYR A 42 -24.95 -17.04 2.18
CA TYR A 42 -23.54 -17.41 2.06
C TYR A 42 -22.68 -16.98 3.25
N VAL A 43 -23.21 -16.19 4.21
CA VAL A 43 -22.41 -15.72 5.36
C VAL A 43 -21.83 -16.90 6.15
N LYS A 44 -22.63 -17.92 6.46
CA LYS A 44 -22.15 -19.11 7.17
C LYS A 44 -21.02 -19.84 6.44
N THR A 45 -21.09 -19.90 5.12
CA THR A 45 -20.05 -20.54 4.28
C THR A 45 -18.76 -19.73 4.31
N LEU A 46 -18.84 -18.39 4.25
CA LEU A 46 -17.68 -17.51 4.40
C LEU A 46 -16.97 -17.72 5.75
N GLU A 47 -17.75 -17.68 6.85
CA GLU A 47 -17.22 -17.83 8.21
C GLU A 47 -16.60 -19.22 8.43
N ALA A 48 -17.23 -20.28 7.92
CA ALA A 48 -16.68 -21.63 7.96
C ALA A 48 -15.36 -21.77 7.17
N GLY A 49 -15.17 -20.96 6.13
CA GLY A 49 -13.93 -20.88 5.34
C GLY A 49 -12.89 -19.92 5.88
N GLY A 50 -13.06 -19.36 7.09
CA GLY A 50 -12.09 -18.47 7.74
C GLY A 50 -12.16 -17.00 7.29
N VAL A 51 -13.22 -16.60 6.60
CA VAL A 51 -13.47 -15.22 6.17
C VAL A 51 -14.33 -14.51 7.21
N THR A 52 -13.91 -13.34 7.67
CA THR A 52 -14.69 -12.52 8.60
C THR A 52 -15.84 -11.82 7.88
N HIS A 53 -17.06 -11.85 8.44
CA HIS A 53 -18.19 -11.09 7.90
C HIS A 53 -18.58 -9.92 8.80
N VAL A 54 -18.81 -8.74 8.20
CA VAL A 54 -19.27 -7.54 8.87
C VAL A 54 -20.61 -7.09 8.29
N LEU A 55 -21.62 -7.01 9.14
CA LEU A 55 -22.95 -6.56 8.76
C LEU A 55 -22.98 -5.07 8.52
N ALA A 56 -23.25 -4.64 7.28
CA ALA A 56 -23.35 -3.25 6.86
C ALA A 56 -24.46 -3.08 5.82
N PRO A 57 -25.36 -2.09 5.94
CA PRO A 57 -26.50 -1.90 5.02
C PRO A 57 -26.05 -1.30 3.68
N LEU A 58 -25.34 -2.11 2.87
CA LEU A 58 -24.75 -1.75 1.58
C LEU A 58 -25.68 -1.98 0.38
N ASP A 59 -26.88 -2.48 0.60
CA ASP A 59 -27.89 -2.80 -0.41
C ASP A 59 -28.86 -1.67 -0.73
N SER A 60 -28.81 -0.55 0.01
CA SER A 60 -29.81 0.52 -0.06
C SER A 60 -29.25 1.88 -0.42
N LYS A 61 -29.94 2.59 -1.34
CA LYS A 61 -29.64 3.99 -1.74
C LYS A 61 -30.16 5.02 -0.74
N LYS A 62 -30.96 4.62 0.26
CA LYS A 62 -31.55 5.54 1.25
C LYS A 62 -30.44 6.26 2.02
N PRO A 63 -30.48 7.60 2.16
CA PRO A 63 -29.44 8.36 2.84
C PRO A 63 -29.10 7.85 4.25
N ALA A 64 -30.10 7.40 5.01
CA ALA A 64 -29.90 6.85 6.35
C ALA A 64 -29.07 5.54 6.31
N CYS A 65 -29.35 4.64 5.36
CA CYS A 65 -28.59 3.39 5.17
C CYS A 65 -27.16 3.67 4.73
N VAL A 66 -26.97 4.60 3.78
CA VAL A 66 -25.63 5.03 3.34
C VAL A 66 -24.83 5.63 4.50
N ALA A 67 -25.46 6.49 5.32
CA ALA A 67 -24.81 7.07 6.50
C ALA A 67 -24.44 6.00 7.54
N GLN A 68 -25.31 5.02 7.78
CA GLN A 68 -25.06 3.89 8.69
C GLN A 68 -23.93 3.01 8.15
N ALA A 69 -23.97 2.60 6.89
CA ALA A 69 -22.90 1.81 6.25
C ALA A 69 -21.55 2.55 6.32
N THR A 70 -21.54 3.86 6.05
CA THR A 70 -20.33 4.69 6.18
C THR A 70 -19.79 4.69 7.61
N ARG A 71 -20.64 4.74 8.64
CA ARG A 71 -20.20 4.66 10.05
C ARG A 71 -19.58 3.30 10.38
N VAL A 72 -20.25 2.20 9.96
CA VAL A 72 -19.76 0.84 10.19
C VAL A 72 -18.39 0.65 9.54
N LEU A 73 -18.26 0.98 8.25
CA LEU A 73 -16.98 0.86 7.54
C LEU A 73 -15.91 1.81 8.08
N THR A 74 -16.27 3.01 8.53
CA THR A 74 -15.34 3.93 9.21
C THR A 74 -14.83 3.35 10.52
N HIS A 75 -15.68 2.68 11.30
CA HIS A 75 -15.28 2.03 12.54
C HIS A 75 -14.34 0.86 12.25
N LEU A 76 -14.73 -0.02 11.34
CA LEU A 76 -13.92 -1.17 10.90
C LEU A 76 -12.51 -0.74 10.42
N MET A 77 -12.44 0.29 9.55
CA MET A 77 -11.16 0.80 9.01
C MET A 77 -10.32 1.59 10.02
N ARG A 78 -10.86 1.91 11.21
CA ARG A 78 -10.09 2.47 12.34
C ARG A 78 -9.49 1.39 13.22
N GLU A 79 -10.19 0.29 13.38
CA GLU A 79 -9.74 -0.85 14.17
C GLU A 79 -8.76 -1.72 13.37
N GLU A 80 -8.98 -1.83 12.06
CA GLU A 80 -8.15 -2.59 11.14
C GLU A 80 -7.73 -1.77 9.93
N ARG A 81 -6.44 -1.79 9.61
CA ARG A 81 -5.92 -1.21 8.38
C ARG A 81 -6.00 -2.23 7.26
N PHE A 82 -6.70 -1.91 6.18
CA PHE A 82 -6.76 -2.73 4.98
C PHE A 82 -5.75 -2.25 3.93
N ASP A 83 -5.08 -3.20 3.29
CA ASP A 83 -4.19 -2.93 2.16
C ASP A 83 -5.01 -2.66 0.91
N ILE A 84 -5.99 -3.52 0.67
CA ILE A 84 -6.92 -3.50 -0.48
C ILE A 84 -8.36 -3.35 0.02
N VAL A 85 -9.12 -2.49 -0.64
CA VAL A 85 -10.59 -2.46 -0.56
C VAL A 85 -11.14 -2.76 -1.95
N HIS A 86 -11.91 -3.84 -2.08
CA HIS A 86 -12.49 -4.31 -3.32
C HIS A 86 -14.02 -4.22 -3.27
N ALA A 87 -14.62 -3.37 -4.10
CA ALA A 87 -16.06 -3.18 -4.13
C ALA A 87 -16.70 -3.86 -5.37
N HIS A 88 -17.80 -4.57 -5.13
CA HIS A 88 -18.49 -5.37 -6.15
C HIS A 88 -19.84 -4.81 -6.62
N ALA A 89 -20.18 -3.59 -6.20
CA ALA A 89 -21.39 -2.89 -6.64
C ALA A 89 -21.26 -1.37 -6.47
N ARG A 90 -22.14 -0.59 -7.13
CA ARG A 90 -22.07 0.89 -7.12
C ARG A 90 -22.20 1.52 -5.73
N ILE A 91 -23.10 1.03 -4.87
CA ILE A 91 -23.31 1.60 -3.53
C ILE A 91 -22.09 1.37 -2.65
N PRO A 92 -21.58 0.13 -2.51
CA PRO A 92 -20.29 -0.12 -1.85
C PRO A 92 -19.15 0.72 -2.44
N ALA A 93 -19.03 0.79 -3.77
CA ALA A 93 -17.98 1.56 -4.44
C ALA A 93 -18.04 3.07 -4.12
N PHE A 94 -19.23 3.65 -4.10
CA PHE A 94 -19.44 5.05 -3.73
C PHE A 94 -19.02 5.33 -2.28
N ILE A 95 -19.38 4.45 -1.33
CA ILE A 95 -19.05 4.62 0.08
C ILE A 95 -17.55 4.42 0.30
N CYS A 96 -16.97 3.34 -0.24
CA CYS A 96 -15.55 3.04 -0.12
C CYS A 96 -14.68 4.11 -0.78
N GLY A 97 -15.08 4.62 -1.96
CA GLY A 97 -14.38 5.70 -2.64
C GLY A 97 -14.27 6.99 -1.81
N LYS A 98 -15.31 7.34 -1.04
CA LYS A 98 -15.25 8.47 -0.09
C LYS A 98 -14.34 8.20 1.11
N LEU A 99 -14.28 6.95 1.57
CA LEU A 99 -13.43 6.57 2.71
C LEU A 99 -11.96 6.44 2.31
N ARG A 100 -11.66 6.22 1.03
CA ARG A 100 -10.29 6.13 0.50
C ARG A 100 -9.46 7.37 0.82
N GLU A 101 -10.01 8.57 0.63
CA GLU A 101 -9.30 9.82 0.96
C GLU A 101 -8.90 9.91 2.43
N LYS A 102 -9.67 9.27 3.31
CA LYS A 102 -9.43 9.27 4.75
C LYS A 102 -8.45 8.21 5.23
N PHE A 103 -8.48 7.01 4.63
CA PHE A 103 -7.75 5.84 5.12
C PHE A 103 -6.60 5.41 4.21
N GLY A 104 -6.55 5.86 2.95
CA GLY A 104 -5.40 5.70 2.05
C GLY A 104 -5.14 4.28 1.56
N PHE A 105 -6.15 3.39 1.50
CA PHE A 105 -6.05 2.04 0.95
C PHE A 105 -5.99 2.05 -0.59
N ALA A 106 -5.49 0.97 -1.21
CA ALA A 106 -5.63 0.75 -2.64
C ALA A 106 -7.06 0.30 -2.95
N PHE A 107 -7.73 0.93 -3.93
CA PHE A 107 -9.15 0.74 -4.19
C PHE A 107 -9.40 0.16 -5.57
N ILE A 108 -10.06 -1.00 -5.62
CA ILE A 108 -10.41 -1.72 -6.84
C ILE A 108 -11.91 -2.01 -6.88
N THR A 109 -12.48 -2.08 -8.08
CA THR A 109 -13.90 -2.45 -8.26
C THR A 109 -14.06 -3.57 -9.27
N THR A 110 -15.04 -4.48 -9.06
CA THR A 110 -15.48 -5.42 -10.10
C THR A 110 -16.80 -4.98 -10.71
N ALA A 111 -16.83 -4.89 -12.03
CA ALA A 111 -18.03 -4.65 -12.81
C ALA A 111 -18.64 -5.97 -13.27
N HIS A 112 -19.78 -6.35 -12.67
CA HIS A 112 -20.49 -7.59 -12.97
C HIS A 112 -21.56 -7.45 -14.05
N PHE A 113 -22.01 -6.23 -14.33
CA PHE A 113 -23.11 -5.93 -15.23
C PHE A 113 -22.87 -4.71 -16.08
N ASP A 114 -23.60 -4.66 -17.17
CA ASP A 114 -23.75 -3.49 -18.02
C ASP A 114 -24.69 -2.47 -17.34
N PHE A 115 -24.13 -1.42 -16.79
CA PHE A 115 -24.88 -0.41 -16.03
C PHE A 115 -25.47 0.64 -16.94
N LYS A 116 -26.81 0.86 -16.84
CA LYS A 116 -27.44 2.03 -17.47
C LYS A 116 -26.79 3.32 -16.97
N VAL A 117 -26.39 4.15 -17.91
CA VAL A 117 -25.68 5.41 -17.65
C VAL A 117 -26.63 6.57 -17.82
N ASN A 118 -26.60 7.52 -16.88
CA ASN A 118 -27.08 8.89 -17.05
C ASN A 118 -26.02 9.84 -16.49
N ALA A 119 -26.11 11.14 -16.81
CA ALA A 119 -25.10 12.12 -16.43
C ALA A 119 -24.83 12.17 -14.90
N LEU A 120 -25.86 11.96 -14.07
CA LEU A 120 -25.72 11.92 -12.62
C LEU A 120 -24.97 10.67 -12.16
N LEU A 121 -25.37 9.49 -12.67
CA LEU A 121 -24.73 8.22 -12.32
C LEU A 121 -23.28 8.14 -12.79
N ALA A 122 -22.97 8.67 -13.98
CA ALA A 122 -21.61 8.77 -14.47
C ALA A 122 -20.71 9.55 -13.52
N ARG A 123 -21.24 10.66 -12.95
CA ARG A 123 -20.48 11.55 -12.06
C ARG A 123 -20.26 11.00 -10.66
N ILE A 124 -21.18 10.18 -10.13
CA ILE A 124 -21.09 9.62 -8.77
C ILE A 124 -20.53 8.20 -8.70
N THR A 125 -20.40 7.52 -9.84
CA THR A 125 -19.78 6.16 -9.88
C THR A 125 -18.28 6.29 -9.65
N ASN A 126 -17.79 5.62 -8.63
CA ASN A 126 -16.35 5.55 -8.34
C ASN A 126 -15.81 4.18 -8.76
N TRP A 127 -14.93 4.17 -9.74
CA TRP A 127 -14.33 2.96 -10.26
C TRP A 127 -13.02 2.55 -9.55
N GLY A 128 -12.52 3.37 -8.63
CA GLY A 128 -11.27 3.11 -7.90
C GLY A 128 -10.01 3.40 -8.70
N ASP A 129 -8.92 2.78 -8.28
CA ASP A 129 -7.62 2.85 -8.95
C ASP A 129 -7.55 1.94 -10.17
N HIS A 130 -8.34 0.85 -10.14
CA HIS A 130 -8.40 -0.17 -11.16
C HIS A 130 -9.78 -0.83 -11.19
N VAL A 131 -10.19 -1.28 -12.37
CA VAL A 131 -11.45 -2.01 -12.58
C VAL A 131 -11.16 -3.41 -13.06
N LEU A 132 -11.83 -4.38 -12.46
CA LEU A 132 -11.94 -5.74 -12.98
C LEU A 132 -13.27 -5.85 -13.72
N ALA A 133 -13.26 -6.14 -15.00
CA ALA A 133 -14.46 -6.35 -15.81
C ALA A 133 -14.63 -7.83 -16.11
N VAL A 134 -15.83 -8.38 -15.87
CA VAL A 134 -16.07 -9.82 -16.04
C VAL A 134 -16.21 -10.25 -17.51
N SER A 135 -16.18 -9.30 -18.45
CA SER A 135 -16.16 -9.57 -19.90
C SER A 135 -15.70 -8.34 -20.68
N ALA A 136 -15.27 -8.56 -21.91
CA ALA A 136 -14.74 -7.50 -22.78
C ALA A 136 -15.81 -6.44 -23.13
N ASP A 137 -17.04 -6.85 -23.36
CA ASP A 137 -18.16 -5.94 -23.65
C ASP A 137 -18.50 -5.01 -22.46
N ILE A 138 -18.36 -5.50 -21.24
CA ILE A 138 -18.48 -4.65 -20.03
C ILE A 138 -17.31 -3.67 -19.94
N ALA A 139 -16.09 -4.11 -20.22
CA ALA A 139 -14.94 -3.22 -20.26
C ALA A 139 -15.12 -2.09 -21.29
N ASP A 140 -15.56 -2.43 -22.51
CA ASP A 140 -15.82 -1.47 -23.57
C ASP A 140 -16.95 -0.48 -23.20
N ASN A 141 -17.99 -0.96 -22.51
CA ASN A 141 -19.05 -0.11 -21.98
C ASN A 141 -18.52 0.91 -20.96
N ILE A 142 -17.62 0.50 -20.05
CA ILE A 142 -17.02 1.39 -19.06
C ILE A 142 -16.17 2.47 -19.74
N VAL A 143 -15.34 2.11 -20.72
CA VAL A 143 -14.56 3.09 -21.48
C VAL A 143 -15.48 4.06 -22.22
N LYS A 144 -16.45 3.55 -22.97
CA LYS A 144 -17.34 4.36 -23.81
C LYS A 144 -18.24 5.30 -23.02
N ASN A 145 -18.82 4.82 -21.94
CA ASN A 145 -19.90 5.54 -21.23
C ASN A 145 -19.44 6.30 -20.00
N TYR A 146 -18.27 5.96 -19.43
CA TYR A 146 -17.71 6.61 -18.24
C TYR A 146 -16.39 7.31 -18.51
N GLY A 147 -15.79 7.14 -19.69
CA GLY A 147 -14.48 7.72 -20.03
C GLY A 147 -13.34 7.20 -19.15
N TYR A 148 -13.52 6.00 -18.56
CA TYR A 148 -12.48 5.43 -17.71
C TYR A 148 -11.32 4.88 -18.56
N PRO A 149 -10.04 5.13 -18.19
CA PRO A 149 -8.89 4.72 -18.99
C PRO A 149 -8.85 3.21 -19.21
N ARG A 150 -8.65 2.75 -20.47
CA ARG A 150 -8.64 1.32 -20.82
C ARG A 150 -7.50 0.56 -20.15
N GLU A 151 -6.36 1.20 -19.96
CA GLU A 151 -5.18 0.68 -19.28
C GLU A 151 -5.42 0.35 -17.80
N ASN A 152 -6.43 0.96 -17.19
CA ASN A 152 -6.83 0.70 -15.82
C ASN A 152 -7.99 -0.33 -15.70
N ILE A 153 -8.25 -1.07 -16.77
CA ILE A 153 -9.26 -2.15 -16.80
C ILE A 153 -8.57 -3.47 -17.13
N THR A 154 -8.76 -4.47 -16.27
CA THR A 154 -8.34 -5.85 -16.53
C THR A 154 -9.57 -6.76 -16.62
N LEU A 155 -9.54 -7.70 -17.54
CA LEU A 155 -10.58 -8.73 -17.62
C LEU A 155 -10.34 -9.77 -16.52
N VAL A 156 -11.40 -10.08 -15.78
CA VAL A 156 -11.42 -11.14 -14.77
C VAL A 156 -12.65 -12.01 -15.01
N ASN A 157 -12.44 -13.24 -15.36
CA ASN A 157 -13.54 -14.16 -15.59
C ASN A 157 -14.21 -14.58 -14.28
N ASN A 158 -15.51 -14.91 -14.32
CA ASN A 158 -16.20 -15.45 -13.16
C ASN A 158 -15.65 -16.84 -12.83
N GLY A 159 -15.16 -17.02 -11.60
CA GLY A 159 -14.60 -18.27 -11.15
C GLY A 159 -15.68 -19.37 -11.06
N ILE A 160 -15.35 -20.54 -11.58
CA ILE A 160 -16.11 -21.78 -11.43
C ILE A 160 -15.32 -22.71 -10.52
N ASP A 161 -15.97 -23.25 -9.51
CA ASP A 161 -15.40 -24.29 -8.66
C ASP A 161 -15.34 -25.62 -9.44
N THR A 162 -14.22 -25.87 -10.12
CA THR A 162 -13.98 -27.06 -10.94
C THR A 162 -13.79 -28.33 -10.12
N THR A 163 -13.72 -28.24 -8.80
CA THR A 163 -13.75 -29.41 -7.90
C THR A 163 -15.16 -29.83 -7.57
N ARG A 164 -16.06 -28.86 -7.44
CA ARG A 164 -17.50 -29.08 -7.26
C ARG A 164 -18.21 -29.49 -8.57
N PHE A 165 -17.87 -28.84 -9.67
CA PHE A 165 -18.38 -29.13 -11.01
C PHE A 165 -17.31 -29.89 -11.78
N CYS A 166 -17.44 -31.24 -11.72
CA CYS A 166 -16.47 -32.18 -12.30
C CYS A 166 -17.16 -33.36 -12.96
N PRO A 167 -16.51 -34.04 -13.94
CA PRO A 167 -17.10 -35.18 -14.64
C PRO A 167 -17.41 -36.38 -13.73
N GLU A 168 -16.72 -36.47 -12.59
CA GLU A 168 -16.89 -37.56 -11.61
C GLU A 168 -18.20 -37.48 -10.83
N ASN A 169 -18.94 -36.39 -10.93
CA ASN A 169 -20.23 -36.24 -10.27
C ASN A 169 -21.28 -37.25 -10.83
N ASN A 170 -22.06 -37.79 -9.91
CA ASN A 170 -23.07 -38.80 -10.25
C ASN A 170 -24.46 -38.19 -10.27
N GLY A 171 -25.13 -38.27 -11.44
CA GLY A 171 -26.52 -37.81 -11.64
C GLY A 171 -27.59 -38.89 -11.45
N PHE A 172 -27.21 -40.10 -11.03
CA PHE A 172 -28.14 -41.25 -10.96
C PHE A 172 -29.36 -40.97 -10.05
N ALA A 173 -29.15 -40.47 -8.85
CA ALA A 173 -30.23 -40.14 -7.92
C ALA A 173 -31.25 -39.12 -8.47
N ILE A 174 -30.77 -38.15 -9.27
CA ILE A 174 -31.62 -37.16 -9.94
C ILE A 174 -32.45 -37.86 -11.06
N ARG A 175 -31.80 -38.72 -11.86
CA ARG A 175 -32.50 -39.48 -12.91
C ARG A 175 -33.55 -40.41 -12.31
N GLU A 176 -33.25 -41.12 -11.23
CA GLU A 176 -34.20 -41.96 -10.50
C GLU A 176 -35.38 -41.15 -9.98
N LYS A 177 -35.10 -40.05 -9.25
CA LYS A 177 -36.12 -39.18 -8.66
C LYS A 177 -37.11 -38.63 -9.68
N HIS A 178 -36.69 -38.40 -10.89
CA HIS A 178 -37.53 -37.78 -11.94
C HIS A 178 -37.94 -38.74 -13.04
N GLY A 179 -37.70 -40.06 -12.89
CA GLY A 179 -38.09 -41.07 -13.88
C GLY A 179 -37.35 -40.98 -15.22
N LEU A 180 -36.07 -40.59 -15.18
CA LEU A 180 -35.20 -40.29 -16.34
C LEU A 180 -34.19 -41.43 -16.62
N ILE A 181 -34.28 -42.56 -15.92
CA ILE A 181 -33.40 -43.70 -16.15
C ILE A 181 -33.64 -44.26 -17.55
N GLY A 182 -32.54 -44.43 -18.31
CA GLY A 182 -32.58 -44.88 -19.69
C GLY A 182 -33.04 -43.83 -20.71
N LYS A 183 -33.28 -42.59 -20.28
CA LYS A 183 -33.68 -41.49 -21.16
C LYS A 183 -32.49 -40.58 -21.49
N LYS A 184 -32.56 -39.87 -22.62
CA LYS A 184 -31.63 -38.82 -23.04
C LYS A 184 -32.11 -37.46 -22.47
N VAL A 185 -31.38 -36.92 -21.52
CA VAL A 185 -31.79 -35.73 -20.76
C VAL A 185 -31.17 -34.48 -21.35
N VAL A 186 -32.03 -33.59 -21.84
CA VAL A 186 -31.65 -32.24 -22.27
C VAL A 186 -32.02 -31.26 -21.16
N MET A 187 -31.03 -30.58 -20.61
CA MET A 187 -31.24 -29.80 -19.40
C MET A 187 -30.99 -28.31 -19.62
N TYR A 188 -31.79 -27.46 -18.96
CA TYR A 188 -31.54 -26.05 -18.68
C TYR A 188 -31.48 -25.80 -17.18
N LEU A 189 -30.56 -24.94 -16.74
CA LEU A 189 -30.51 -24.51 -15.35
C LEU A 189 -30.32 -22.99 -15.30
N GLY A 190 -31.22 -22.26 -14.61
CA GLY A 190 -31.11 -20.80 -14.48
C GLY A 190 -32.36 -20.15 -13.88
N ARG A 191 -32.35 -18.81 -13.77
CA ARG A 191 -33.50 -18.03 -13.34
C ARG A 191 -34.60 -18.04 -14.40
N LEU A 192 -35.86 -18.11 -13.95
CA LEU A 192 -37.02 -18.12 -14.80
C LEU A 192 -37.83 -16.83 -14.66
N ASP A 193 -37.15 -15.70 -14.91
CA ASP A 193 -37.74 -14.38 -14.94
C ASP A 193 -37.81 -13.84 -16.40
N GLU A 194 -38.53 -12.75 -16.64
CA GLU A 194 -38.72 -12.16 -17.99
C GLU A 194 -37.41 -11.83 -18.69
N ASP A 195 -36.41 -11.38 -17.91
CA ASP A 195 -35.10 -10.94 -18.37
C ASP A 195 -34.08 -12.09 -18.53
N SER A 196 -34.43 -13.34 -18.20
CA SER A 196 -33.46 -14.46 -18.12
C SER A 196 -33.94 -15.78 -18.65
N SER A 197 -35.21 -15.90 -19.08
CA SER A 197 -35.85 -17.18 -19.40
C SER A 197 -36.04 -17.48 -20.89
N LEU A 198 -35.56 -16.63 -21.83
CA LEU A 198 -35.83 -16.87 -23.27
C LEU A 198 -35.25 -18.19 -23.76
N GLY A 199 -34.03 -18.57 -23.35
CA GLY A 199 -33.43 -19.87 -23.67
C GLY A 199 -34.23 -21.05 -23.10
N ALA A 200 -34.70 -20.90 -21.84
CA ALA A 200 -35.57 -21.94 -21.20
C ALA A 200 -36.91 -22.10 -21.91
N LYS A 201 -37.56 -20.98 -22.33
CA LYS A 201 -38.80 -21.02 -23.10
C LYS A 201 -38.59 -21.67 -24.45
N ALA A 202 -37.52 -21.30 -25.17
CA ALA A 202 -37.19 -21.89 -26.46
C ALA A 202 -36.93 -23.40 -26.35
N LEU A 203 -36.25 -23.85 -25.29
CA LEU A 203 -36.05 -25.28 -25.00
C LEU A 203 -37.37 -25.99 -24.64
N LEU A 204 -38.26 -25.38 -23.85
CA LEU A 204 -39.57 -25.93 -23.53
C LEU A 204 -40.42 -26.13 -24.78
N GLU A 205 -40.49 -25.14 -25.64
CA GLU A 205 -41.24 -25.24 -26.90
C GLU A 205 -40.61 -26.23 -27.89
N SER A 206 -39.32 -26.56 -27.81
CA SER A 206 -38.67 -27.59 -28.62
C SER A 206 -38.98 -29.05 -28.15
N ALA A 207 -39.54 -29.23 -26.94
CA ALA A 207 -39.72 -30.57 -26.35
C ALA A 207 -40.52 -31.51 -27.22
N SER A 208 -41.59 -31.03 -27.85
CA SER A 208 -42.43 -31.86 -28.75
C SER A 208 -41.68 -32.28 -30.03
N ASP A 209 -40.87 -31.41 -30.60
CA ASP A 209 -40.09 -31.69 -31.81
C ASP A 209 -38.94 -32.66 -31.50
N LEU A 210 -38.26 -32.46 -30.37
CA LEU A 210 -37.22 -33.35 -29.87
C LEU A 210 -37.78 -34.77 -29.62
N TYR A 211 -38.92 -34.87 -28.94
CA TYR A 211 -39.58 -36.15 -28.67
C TYR A 211 -40.04 -36.86 -29.95
N ARG A 212 -40.53 -36.12 -30.96
CA ARG A 212 -40.89 -36.71 -32.26
C ARG A 212 -39.66 -37.23 -32.99
N ALA A 213 -38.53 -36.56 -32.91
CA ALA A 213 -37.29 -37.01 -33.55
C ALA A 213 -36.66 -38.22 -32.81
N ASP A 214 -36.73 -38.21 -31.46
CA ASP A 214 -36.21 -39.29 -30.60
C ASP A 214 -37.09 -39.46 -29.34
N PRO A 215 -37.92 -40.53 -29.25
CA PRO A 215 -38.85 -40.76 -28.14
C PRO A 215 -38.19 -40.97 -26.77
N ASP A 216 -36.89 -41.14 -26.71
CA ASP A 216 -36.16 -41.25 -25.43
C ASP A 216 -35.70 -39.90 -24.89
N VAL A 217 -35.84 -38.79 -25.63
CA VAL A 217 -35.46 -37.45 -25.18
C VAL A 217 -36.45 -36.93 -24.13
N ARG A 218 -35.90 -36.34 -23.06
CA ARG A 218 -36.63 -35.62 -22.01
C ARG A 218 -36.00 -34.27 -21.75
N VAL A 219 -36.84 -33.24 -21.65
CA VAL A 219 -36.44 -31.88 -21.33
C VAL A 219 -36.59 -31.65 -19.83
N LEU A 220 -35.52 -31.21 -19.17
CA LEU A 220 -35.50 -30.93 -17.74
C LEU A 220 -35.08 -29.45 -17.52
N ILE A 221 -36.01 -28.61 -17.07
CA ILE A 221 -35.78 -27.18 -16.81
C ILE A 221 -35.79 -26.96 -15.31
N VAL A 222 -34.61 -26.60 -14.78
CA VAL A 222 -34.38 -26.40 -13.33
C VAL A 222 -34.18 -24.91 -13.05
N GLY A 223 -35.00 -24.35 -12.17
CA GLY A 223 -34.90 -22.96 -11.79
C GLY A 223 -36.11 -22.43 -11.03
N ASN A 224 -35.92 -21.24 -10.45
CA ASN A 224 -36.99 -20.45 -9.83
C ASN A 224 -37.14 -19.13 -10.52
N GLY A 225 -38.30 -18.51 -10.44
CA GLY A 225 -38.56 -17.18 -10.98
C GLY A 225 -40.05 -16.92 -11.15
N LYS A 226 -40.41 -15.72 -11.56
CA LYS A 226 -41.80 -15.29 -11.73
C LYS A 226 -42.57 -16.09 -12.80
N LEU A 227 -41.84 -16.64 -13.78
CA LEU A 227 -42.41 -17.38 -14.90
C LEU A 227 -42.51 -18.89 -14.66
N LEU A 228 -42.04 -19.41 -13.53
CA LEU A 228 -42.04 -20.87 -13.26
C LEU A 228 -43.44 -21.48 -13.40
N GLU A 229 -44.47 -20.89 -12.80
CA GLU A 229 -45.83 -21.41 -12.84
C GLU A 229 -46.48 -21.33 -14.25
N GLU A 230 -46.16 -20.27 -15.01
CA GLU A 230 -46.59 -20.17 -16.41
C GLU A 230 -45.95 -21.27 -17.26
N MET A 231 -44.64 -21.46 -17.10
CA MET A 231 -43.89 -22.48 -17.83
C MET A 231 -44.30 -23.89 -17.43
N ARG A 232 -44.68 -24.16 -16.17
CA ARG A 232 -45.27 -25.45 -15.73
C ARG A 232 -46.57 -25.74 -16.43
N LYS A 233 -47.51 -24.80 -16.49
CA LYS A 233 -48.76 -24.96 -17.23
C LYS A 233 -48.50 -25.28 -18.71
N ARG A 234 -47.51 -24.64 -19.31
CA ARG A 234 -47.14 -24.94 -20.69
C ARG A 234 -46.52 -26.31 -20.85
N ALA A 235 -45.68 -26.77 -19.93
CA ALA A 235 -45.12 -28.12 -19.89
C ALA A 235 -46.23 -29.16 -19.73
N ASP A 236 -47.24 -28.95 -18.84
CA ASP A 236 -48.37 -29.84 -18.66
C ASP A 236 -49.21 -30.01 -19.95
N HIS A 237 -49.37 -28.92 -20.71
CA HIS A 237 -50.03 -28.96 -22.03
C HIS A 237 -49.21 -29.78 -23.03
N ILE A 238 -47.91 -29.57 -23.13
CA ILE A 238 -46.98 -30.30 -24.00
C ILE A 238 -46.99 -31.80 -23.63
N ASN A 239 -46.93 -32.15 -22.35
CA ASN A 239 -46.97 -33.52 -21.85
C ASN A 239 -48.29 -34.22 -22.16
N LYS A 240 -49.41 -33.48 -22.02
CA LYS A 240 -50.74 -34.01 -22.35
C LYS A 240 -50.88 -34.30 -23.84
N GLU A 241 -50.37 -33.45 -24.72
CA GLU A 241 -50.36 -33.68 -26.15
C GLU A 241 -49.46 -34.87 -26.55
N ALA A 242 -48.33 -35.06 -25.88
CA ALA A 242 -47.41 -36.16 -26.12
C ALA A 242 -47.87 -37.50 -25.50
N GLY A 243 -48.80 -37.48 -24.55
CA GLY A 243 -49.21 -38.65 -23.79
C GLY A 243 -48.20 -39.18 -22.78
N GLU A 244 -47.07 -38.47 -22.60
CA GLU A 244 -45.97 -38.78 -21.69
C GLU A 244 -45.39 -37.51 -21.08
N ASN A 245 -44.68 -37.67 -19.94
CA ASN A 245 -43.94 -36.57 -19.29
C ASN A 245 -42.60 -36.30 -20.02
N ILE A 246 -42.64 -35.53 -21.12
CA ILE A 246 -41.48 -35.19 -21.93
C ILE A 246 -40.80 -33.92 -21.49
N ALA A 247 -41.47 -33.03 -20.73
CA ALA A 247 -40.95 -31.78 -20.18
C ALA A 247 -41.20 -31.71 -18.67
N LEU A 248 -40.14 -31.57 -17.89
CA LEU A 248 -40.18 -31.57 -16.43
C LEU A 248 -39.61 -30.24 -15.87
N LEU A 249 -40.38 -29.61 -14.96
CA LEU A 249 -39.99 -28.35 -14.27
C LEU A 249 -40.06 -28.52 -12.74
N PRO A 250 -39.08 -29.16 -12.10
CA PRO A 250 -39.09 -29.45 -10.66
C PRO A 250 -39.00 -28.21 -9.78
N GLY A 251 -38.57 -27.05 -10.33
CA GLY A 251 -38.24 -25.83 -9.58
C GLY A 251 -36.74 -25.67 -9.38
N GLY A 252 -36.33 -24.78 -8.47
CA GLY A 252 -34.91 -24.53 -8.19
C GLY A 252 -34.26 -25.59 -7.32
N THR A 253 -32.94 -25.65 -7.38
CA THR A 253 -32.12 -26.57 -6.59
C THR A 253 -30.95 -25.85 -5.93
N ALA A 254 -30.51 -26.35 -4.77
CA ALA A 254 -29.22 -26.02 -4.15
C ALA A 254 -28.10 -26.95 -4.65
N ASP A 255 -28.43 -28.09 -5.21
CA ASP A 255 -27.50 -29.10 -5.72
C ASP A 255 -27.45 -29.07 -7.26
N ALA A 256 -26.91 -27.98 -7.80
CA ALA A 256 -26.76 -27.83 -9.25
C ALA A 256 -25.81 -28.88 -9.87
N ALA A 257 -24.78 -29.31 -9.13
CA ALA A 257 -23.79 -30.25 -9.64
C ALA A 257 -24.41 -31.64 -9.97
N SER A 258 -25.21 -32.20 -9.06
CA SER A 258 -25.88 -33.47 -9.31
C SER A 258 -26.94 -33.39 -10.44
N TYR A 259 -27.61 -32.23 -10.55
CA TYR A 259 -28.54 -32.01 -11.66
C TYR A 259 -27.83 -31.94 -13.01
N ILE A 260 -26.72 -31.16 -13.09
CA ILE A 260 -25.88 -31.09 -14.30
C ILE A 260 -25.33 -32.47 -14.65
N ALA A 261 -24.83 -33.21 -13.66
CA ALA A 261 -24.36 -34.59 -13.87
C ALA A 261 -25.43 -35.52 -14.50
N ALA A 262 -26.71 -35.28 -14.23
CA ALA A 262 -27.82 -36.06 -14.78
C ALA A 262 -28.13 -35.76 -16.26
N SER A 263 -27.60 -34.69 -16.86
CA SER A 263 -27.86 -34.33 -18.26
C SER A 263 -26.94 -35.09 -19.24
N ASP A 264 -27.43 -35.31 -20.47
CA ASP A 264 -26.66 -35.76 -21.63
C ASP A 264 -26.25 -34.56 -22.52
N VAL A 265 -27.18 -33.60 -22.70
CA VAL A 265 -26.91 -32.29 -23.35
C VAL A 265 -27.41 -31.20 -22.45
N PHE A 266 -26.60 -30.12 -22.34
CA PHE A 266 -26.93 -28.96 -21.52
C PHE A 266 -27.17 -27.74 -22.44
N ALA A 267 -28.25 -26.99 -22.23
CA ALA A 267 -28.60 -25.85 -23.07
C ALA A 267 -28.91 -24.63 -22.21
N ALA A 268 -27.91 -23.76 -21.97
CA ALA A 268 -28.07 -22.58 -21.16
C ALA A 268 -26.95 -21.54 -21.43
N PRO A 269 -27.10 -20.30 -20.95
CA PRO A 269 -26.05 -19.25 -21.06
C PRO A 269 -25.22 -19.10 -19.81
N SER A 270 -24.17 -18.28 -19.93
CA SER A 270 -23.41 -17.68 -18.82
C SER A 270 -22.88 -18.72 -17.80
N ARG A 271 -23.01 -18.46 -16.50
CA ARG A 271 -22.43 -19.29 -15.44
C ARG A 271 -22.86 -20.75 -15.50
N SER A 272 -24.14 -21.06 -15.76
CA SER A 272 -24.62 -22.41 -15.81
C SER A 272 -24.06 -23.22 -17.00
N ALA A 273 -23.81 -22.56 -18.13
CA ALA A 273 -23.09 -23.19 -19.26
C ALA A 273 -21.63 -23.51 -18.86
N MET A 274 -20.94 -22.59 -18.18
CA MET A 274 -19.58 -22.84 -17.71
C MET A 274 -19.51 -23.96 -16.66
N GLU A 275 -20.49 -24.05 -15.75
CA GLU A 275 -20.61 -25.13 -14.77
C GLU A 275 -20.84 -26.50 -15.44
N ALA A 276 -21.63 -26.52 -16.53
CA ALA A 276 -21.85 -27.72 -17.33
C ALA A 276 -20.61 -28.14 -18.10
N LEU A 277 -19.92 -27.21 -18.75
CA LEU A 277 -18.64 -27.46 -19.42
C LEU A 277 -17.56 -27.96 -18.44
N ALA A 278 -17.46 -27.35 -17.24
CA ALA A 278 -16.58 -27.85 -16.18
C ALA A 278 -16.91 -29.28 -15.77
N SER A 279 -18.19 -29.68 -15.80
CA SER A 279 -18.67 -31.05 -15.55
C SER A 279 -18.55 -31.97 -16.77
N GLY A 280 -17.85 -31.54 -17.82
CA GLY A 280 -17.64 -32.33 -19.03
C GLY A 280 -18.89 -32.56 -19.87
N LYS A 281 -19.92 -31.69 -19.78
CA LYS A 281 -21.16 -31.85 -20.53
C LYS A 281 -21.10 -31.19 -21.89
N ILE A 282 -21.64 -31.85 -22.91
CA ILE A 282 -21.85 -31.20 -24.23
C ILE A 282 -22.87 -30.09 -24.02
N SER A 283 -22.48 -28.87 -24.34
CA SER A 283 -23.26 -27.67 -24.01
C SER A 283 -23.62 -26.86 -25.24
N VAL A 284 -24.90 -26.54 -25.38
CA VAL A 284 -25.45 -25.59 -26.35
C VAL A 284 -25.56 -24.23 -25.67
N ILE A 285 -24.79 -23.24 -26.13
CA ILE A 285 -24.78 -21.94 -25.50
C ILE A 285 -25.92 -21.09 -26.06
N ALA A 286 -26.95 -20.88 -25.25
CA ALA A 286 -28.17 -20.18 -25.62
C ALA A 286 -28.84 -19.49 -24.45
N GLY A 287 -29.22 -18.22 -24.60
CA GLY A 287 -29.85 -17.43 -23.55
C GLY A 287 -30.61 -16.21 -24.05
N ASN A 288 -30.89 -15.26 -23.15
CA ASN A 288 -31.71 -14.07 -23.45
C ASN A 288 -31.09 -13.10 -24.45
N PHE A 289 -29.77 -13.11 -24.61
CA PHE A 289 -29.07 -12.15 -25.44
C PHE A 289 -28.56 -12.74 -26.76
N GLY A 290 -28.74 -14.04 -26.96
CA GLY A 290 -28.34 -14.72 -28.19
C GLY A 290 -28.09 -16.21 -28.00
N MET A 291 -27.63 -16.85 -29.10
CA MET A 291 -27.28 -18.26 -29.18
C MET A 291 -26.06 -18.45 -30.07
N LEU A 292 -25.11 -19.29 -29.64
CA LEU A 292 -23.91 -19.65 -30.43
C LEU A 292 -23.89 -21.10 -30.88
N GLY A 293 -24.77 -21.96 -30.34
CA GLY A 293 -24.81 -23.38 -30.64
C GLY A 293 -23.90 -24.22 -29.74
N ILE A 294 -23.46 -25.39 -30.24
CA ILE A 294 -22.63 -26.36 -29.49
C ILE A 294 -21.25 -25.74 -29.21
N PHE A 295 -20.84 -25.74 -27.94
CA PHE A 295 -19.53 -25.19 -27.57
C PHE A 295 -18.42 -26.05 -28.16
N SER A 296 -17.54 -25.36 -28.90
CA SER A 296 -16.41 -25.94 -29.61
C SER A 296 -15.26 -24.94 -29.72
N PRO A 297 -14.05 -25.34 -30.20
CA PRO A 297 -12.95 -24.41 -30.42
C PRO A 297 -13.31 -23.22 -31.32
N GLU A 298 -14.19 -23.40 -32.29
CA GLU A 298 -14.56 -22.39 -33.27
C GLU A 298 -15.36 -21.22 -32.69
N ILE A 299 -16.15 -21.47 -31.62
CA ILE A 299 -16.99 -20.43 -30.98
C ILE A 299 -16.47 -20.00 -29.60
N ALA A 300 -15.39 -20.59 -29.11
CA ALA A 300 -14.89 -20.35 -27.75
C ALA A 300 -14.56 -18.89 -27.48
N ASP A 301 -13.86 -18.21 -28.41
CA ASP A 301 -13.50 -16.81 -28.27
C ASP A 301 -14.73 -15.89 -28.27
N GLU A 302 -15.74 -16.18 -29.11
CA GLU A 302 -16.98 -15.40 -29.17
C GLU A 302 -17.82 -15.61 -27.88
N ALA A 303 -17.90 -16.83 -27.37
CA ALA A 303 -18.54 -17.14 -26.10
C ALA A 303 -17.84 -16.39 -24.95
N ALA A 304 -16.51 -16.44 -24.89
CA ALA A 304 -15.72 -15.79 -23.87
C ALA A 304 -15.87 -14.25 -23.90
N ARG A 305 -15.91 -13.65 -25.10
CA ARG A 305 -16.04 -12.19 -25.29
C ARG A 305 -17.25 -11.60 -24.55
N THR A 306 -18.35 -12.37 -24.43
CA THR A 306 -19.59 -11.92 -23.79
C THR A 306 -19.89 -12.69 -22.49
N ASN A 307 -18.89 -13.35 -21.88
CA ASN A 307 -19.05 -14.18 -20.69
C ASN A 307 -20.16 -15.23 -20.85
N PHE A 308 -20.19 -15.91 -22.02
CA PHE A 308 -21.19 -16.92 -22.39
C PHE A 308 -22.64 -16.40 -22.45
N CYS A 309 -22.85 -15.08 -22.49
CA CYS A 309 -24.19 -14.48 -22.60
C CYS A 309 -24.66 -14.33 -24.05
N CYS A 310 -23.79 -14.54 -25.05
CA CYS A 310 -24.06 -14.48 -26.49
C CYS A 310 -24.60 -13.11 -26.97
N ARG A 311 -24.23 -12.00 -26.32
CA ARG A 311 -24.67 -10.66 -26.72
C ARG A 311 -24.21 -10.34 -28.14
N GLY A 312 -25.17 -9.95 -28.99
CA GLY A 312 -24.91 -9.62 -30.41
C GLY A 312 -25.12 -10.76 -31.38
N SER A 313 -25.36 -11.97 -30.90
CA SER A 313 -25.75 -13.12 -31.72
C SER A 313 -27.27 -13.18 -31.92
N GLU A 314 -27.74 -14.03 -32.85
CA GLU A 314 -29.16 -14.25 -33.07
C GLU A 314 -29.87 -14.87 -31.85
N LEU A 315 -31.10 -14.45 -31.60
CA LEU A 315 -31.87 -14.95 -30.47
C LEU A 315 -32.26 -16.46 -30.66
N PRO A 316 -32.29 -17.24 -29.56
CA PRO A 316 -32.70 -18.62 -29.61
C PRO A 316 -34.19 -18.76 -29.99
N THR A 317 -34.48 -19.68 -30.93
CA THR A 317 -35.80 -20.13 -31.28
C THR A 317 -35.92 -21.62 -30.99
N SER A 318 -37.16 -22.14 -30.85
CA SER A 318 -37.36 -23.57 -30.65
C SER A 318 -36.75 -24.43 -31.77
N ALA A 319 -36.87 -23.98 -33.02
CA ALA A 319 -36.30 -24.68 -34.18
C ALA A 319 -34.73 -24.74 -34.10
N LYS A 320 -34.04 -23.63 -33.76
CA LYS A 320 -32.59 -23.64 -33.60
C LYS A 320 -32.12 -24.47 -32.41
N ILE A 321 -32.85 -24.41 -31.29
CA ILE A 321 -32.59 -25.30 -30.12
C ILE A 321 -32.73 -26.75 -30.53
N THR A 322 -33.84 -27.11 -31.21
CA THR A 322 -34.07 -28.49 -31.69
C THR A 322 -32.93 -28.99 -32.56
N GLU A 323 -32.52 -28.19 -33.58
CA GLU A 323 -31.41 -28.53 -34.49
C GLU A 323 -30.11 -28.79 -33.73
N ASN A 324 -29.71 -27.88 -32.85
CA ASN A 324 -28.43 -28.00 -32.12
C ASN A 324 -28.45 -29.13 -31.11
N VAL A 325 -29.59 -29.36 -30.42
CA VAL A 325 -29.73 -30.46 -29.46
C VAL A 325 -29.68 -31.81 -30.17
N LEU A 326 -30.38 -31.96 -31.27
CA LEU A 326 -30.34 -33.21 -32.06
C LEU A 326 -28.93 -33.46 -32.61
N SER A 327 -28.25 -32.44 -33.13
CA SER A 327 -26.87 -32.56 -33.54
C SER A 327 -25.96 -32.98 -32.40
N ALA A 328 -26.11 -32.40 -31.21
CA ALA A 328 -25.34 -32.77 -30.02
C ALA A 328 -25.59 -34.23 -29.56
N LEU A 329 -26.84 -34.69 -29.62
CA LEU A 329 -27.19 -36.06 -29.29
C LEU A 329 -26.70 -37.10 -30.31
N ALA A 330 -26.56 -36.67 -31.59
CA ALA A 330 -26.11 -37.51 -32.69
C ALA A 330 -24.56 -37.59 -32.84
N LEU A 331 -23.81 -36.85 -32.06
CA LEU A 331 -22.34 -36.94 -32.06
C LEU A 331 -21.91 -38.38 -31.72
N ASP A 332 -20.85 -38.85 -32.38
CA ASP A 332 -20.20 -40.09 -32.00
C ASP A 332 -19.43 -39.99 -30.68
N GLU A 333 -19.03 -41.08 -30.08
CA GLU A 333 -18.40 -41.09 -28.77
C GLU A 333 -16.99 -40.43 -28.77
N GLU A 334 -16.28 -40.43 -29.90
CA GLU A 334 -14.99 -39.79 -30.03
C GLU A 334 -15.14 -38.26 -30.03
N GLU A 335 -16.08 -37.73 -30.80
CA GLU A 335 -16.39 -36.32 -30.88
C GLU A 335 -16.98 -35.78 -29.57
N LYS A 336 -17.89 -36.53 -28.93
CA LYS A 336 -18.41 -36.19 -27.58
C LYS A 336 -17.25 -36.06 -26.59
N ARG A 337 -16.35 -37.04 -26.56
CA ARG A 337 -15.17 -36.99 -25.69
C ARG A 337 -14.30 -35.78 -25.98
N ARG A 338 -13.96 -35.52 -27.26
CA ARG A 338 -13.14 -34.38 -27.69
C ARG A 338 -13.73 -33.05 -27.25
N LEU A 339 -15.03 -32.83 -27.46
CA LEU A 339 -15.68 -31.56 -27.08
C LEU A 339 -15.86 -31.43 -25.56
N SER A 340 -16.12 -32.54 -24.86
CA SER A 340 -16.20 -32.58 -23.39
C SER A 340 -14.86 -32.21 -22.75
N GLU A 341 -13.78 -32.86 -23.17
CA GLU A 341 -12.41 -32.57 -22.69
C GLU A 341 -12.03 -31.14 -23.02
N TYR A 342 -12.24 -30.67 -24.25
CA TYR A 342 -11.96 -29.30 -24.63
C TYR A 342 -12.73 -28.27 -23.77
N GLY A 343 -14.04 -28.48 -23.59
CA GLY A 343 -14.87 -27.59 -22.80
C GLY A 343 -14.39 -27.50 -21.35
N ARG A 344 -14.05 -28.64 -20.73
CA ARG A 344 -13.51 -28.69 -19.38
C ARG A 344 -12.16 -27.99 -19.28
N ASP A 345 -11.21 -28.32 -20.13
CA ASP A 345 -9.88 -27.72 -20.14
C ASP A 345 -9.95 -26.21 -20.33
N PHE A 346 -10.86 -25.74 -21.21
CA PHE A 346 -11.10 -24.31 -21.42
C PHE A 346 -11.58 -23.62 -20.12
N ILE A 347 -12.53 -24.22 -19.41
CA ILE A 347 -13.03 -23.66 -18.15
C ILE A 347 -11.98 -23.73 -17.04
N GLU A 348 -11.27 -24.85 -16.89
CA GLU A 348 -10.20 -24.97 -15.87
C GLU A 348 -9.11 -23.91 -16.05
N LYS A 349 -8.69 -23.70 -17.30
CA LYS A 349 -7.61 -22.77 -17.62
C LYS A 349 -8.03 -21.30 -17.48
N HIS A 350 -9.25 -20.94 -17.92
CA HIS A 350 -9.64 -19.55 -18.09
C HIS A 350 -10.71 -19.07 -17.10
N TYR A 351 -11.47 -19.99 -16.52
CA TYR A 351 -12.65 -19.68 -15.69
C TYR A 351 -12.64 -20.38 -14.34
N SER A 352 -11.59 -21.08 -13.94
CA SER A 352 -11.53 -21.65 -12.59
C SER A 352 -11.44 -20.54 -11.52
N VAL A 353 -11.87 -20.85 -10.30
CA VAL A 353 -11.70 -19.98 -9.14
C VAL A 353 -10.21 -19.62 -8.93
N ARG A 354 -9.30 -20.57 -9.22
CA ARG A 354 -7.85 -20.33 -9.14
C ARG A 354 -7.41 -19.28 -10.15
N ALA A 355 -7.78 -19.42 -11.42
CA ALA A 355 -7.43 -18.47 -12.47
C ALA A 355 -8.00 -17.06 -12.19
N MET A 356 -9.24 -16.99 -11.71
CA MET A 356 -9.84 -15.72 -11.25
C MET A 356 -9.03 -15.09 -10.13
N CYS A 357 -8.65 -15.86 -9.13
CA CYS A 357 -7.90 -15.40 -7.98
C CYS A 357 -6.48 -14.94 -8.37
N ASP A 358 -5.81 -15.64 -9.31
CA ASP A 358 -4.48 -15.26 -9.82
C ASP A 358 -4.50 -13.86 -10.43
N VAL A 359 -5.49 -13.56 -11.27
CA VAL A 359 -5.67 -12.23 -11.88
C VAL A 359 -5.92 -11.16 -10.82
N CYS A 360 -6.82 -11.45 -9.85
CA CYS A 360 -7.13 -10.50 -8.78
C CYS A 360 -5.90 -10.21 -7.91
N GLU A 361 -5.19 -11.26 -7.51
CA GLU A 361 -4.03 -11.16 -6.62
C GLU A 361 -2.85 -10.44 -7.29
N GLU A 362 -2.61 -10.69 -8.58
CA GLU A 362 -1.63 -9.95 -9.39
C GLU A 362 -1.96 -8.45 -9.38
N LYS A 363 -3.21 -8.09 -9.63
CA LYS A 363 -3.62 -6.67 -9.66
C LYS A 363 -3.59 -6.02 -8.27
N TYR A 364 -3.87 -6.76 -7.20
CA TYR A 364 -3.68 -6.25 -5.84
C TYR A 364 -2.22 -5.91 -5.57
N ARG A 365 -1.28 -6.81 -5.94
CA ARG A 365 0.16 -6.56 -5.80
C ARG A 365 0.60 -5.36 -6.64
N ASP A 366 0.18 -5.28 -7.91
CA ASP A 366 0.49 -4.15 -8.79
C ASP A 366 0.04 -2.81 -8.20
N LEU A 367 -1.16 -2.77 -7.62
CA LEU A 367 -1.69 -1.54 -7.01
C LEU A 367 -0.95 -1.15 -5.74
N LEU A 368 -0.51 -2.13 -4.94
CA LEU A 368 0.28 -1.87 -3.75
C LEU A 368 1.67 -1.36 -4.13
N LEU A 369 2.31 -1.95 -5.15
CA LEU A 369 3.60 -1.49 -5.67
C LEU A 369 3.51 -0.08 -6.27
N LYS A 370 2.43 0.24 -6.97
CA LYS A 370 2.19 1.59 -7.53
C LYS A 370 1.75 2.62 -6.48
N LYS A 371 1.32 2.17 -5.32
CA LYS A 371 0.86 3.06 -4.25
C LYS A 371 2.07 3.73 -3.61
N LYS A 372 2.22 5.04 -3.86
CA LYS A 372 3.25 5.85 -3.21
C LYS A 372 3.10 5.81 -1.70
N LYS A 373 4.21 5.60 -1.00
CA LYS A 373 4.25 5.55 0.46
C LYS A 373 4.15 6.96 1.05
N ASN A 374 3.25 7.16 2.00
CA ASN A 374 3.13 8.42 2.74
C ASN A 374 4.00 8.36 4.00
N ILE A 375 4.83 9.37 4.17
CA ILE A 375 5.84 9.42 5.23
C ILE A 375 5.49 10.53 6.23
N VAL A 376 5.59 10.23 7.53
CA VAL A 376 5.62 11.25 8.58
C VAL A 376 7.02 11.29 9.18
N VAL A 377 7.63 12.47 9.21
CA VAL A 377 8.99 12.67 9.75
C VAL A 377 8.92 13.42 11.08
N CYS A 378 9.60 12.91 12.10
CA CYS A 378 9.69 13.48 13.44
C CYS A 378 11.15 13.64 13.87
N GLY A 379 11.46 14.77 14.46
CA GLY A 379 12.78 15.10 15.01
C GLY A 379 12.72 16.40 15.82
N TYR A 380 13.86 17.06 16.05
CA TYR A 380 13.93 18.34 16.74
C TYR A 380 13.88 19.51 15.74
N TYR A 381 12.78 19.57 14.94
CA TYR A 381 12.65 20.49 13.80
C TYR A 381 11.82 21.73 14.11
N GLY A 382 12.17 22.84 13.44
CA GLY A 382 11.51 24.14 13.58
C GLY A 382 11.98 24.97 14.77
N TYR A 383 13.11 24.61 15.38
CA TYR A 383 13.69 25.35 16.50
C TYR A 383 14.87 26.25 16.11
N GLY A 384 15.36 26.17 14.87
CA GLY A 384 16.50 26.92 14.38
C GLY A 384 17.86 26.35 14.83
N ASN A 385 17.90 25.02 15.11
CA ASN A 385 19.16 24.30 15.26
C ASN A 385 19.64 23.88 13.88
N VAL A 386 20.74 24.48 13.43
CA VAL A 386 21.27 24.34 12.07
C VAL A 386 21.53 22.87 11.71
N GLY A 387 22.08 22.07 12.63
CA GLY A 387 22.37 20.68 12.38
C GLY A 387 21.11 19.82 12.22
N ASP A 388 20.11 20.00 13.09
CA ASP A 388 18.85 19.25 13.00
C ASP A 388 18.08 19.63 11.73
N GLU A 389 18.12 20.91 11.32
CA GLU A 389 17.50 21.37 10.06
C GLU A 389 18.24 20.82 8.83
N GLU A 390 19.57 20.67 8.88
CA GLU A 390 20.34 20.08 7.78
C GLU A 390 20.14 18.57 7.66
N MET A 391 20.03 17.85 8.80
CA MET A 391 19.63 16.44 8.79
C MET A 391 18.24 16.27 8.15
N LEU A 392 17.31 17.16 8.48
CA LEU A 392 15.97 17.15 7.85
C LEU A 392 16.06 17.39 6.34
N ALA A 393 16.88 18.35 5.90
CA ALA A 393 17.09 18.63 4.49
C ALA A 393 17.60 17.41 3.73
N SER A 394 18.68 16.79 4.24
CA SER A 394 19.29 15.60 3.64
C SER A 394 18.30 14.44 3.55
N LEU A 395 17.50 14.24 4.61
CA LEU A 395 16.46 13.21 4.63
C LEU A 395 15.34 13.49 3.61
N ILE A 396 14.84 14.73 3.54
CA ILE A 396 13.79 15.12 2.58
C ILE A 396 14.29 14.98 1.15
N ASP A 397 15.54 15.39 0.86
CA ASP A 397 16.13 15.24 -0.46
C ASP A 397 16.15 13.77 -0.89
N ALA A 398 16.68 12.88 -0.05
CA ALA A 398 16.72 11.44 -0.33
C ALA A 398 15.32 10.82 -0.50
N LEU A 399 14.33 11.23 0.31
CA LEU A 399 12.95 10.74 0.19
C LEU A 399 12.26 11.28 -1.06
N SER A 400 12.51 12.54 -1.45
CA SER A 400 11.84 13.20 -2.59
C SER A 400 12.33 12.71 -3.95
N GLU A 401 13.55 12.18 -4.03
CA GLU A 401 14.13 11.59 -5.24
C GLU A 401 13.55 10.20 -5.55
N ASN A 402 12.88 9.55 -4.59
CA ASN A 402 12.31 8.23 -4.78
C ASN A 402 10.86 8.30 -5.29
N GLU A 403 10.62 7.74 -6.48
CA GLU A 403 9.31 7.76 -7.17
C GLU A 403 8.20 7.04 -6.39
N ASN A 404 8.54 6.11 -5.51
CA ASN A 404 7.60 5.35 -4.69
C ASN A 404 7.13 6.11 -3.44
N ILE A 405 7.68 7.32 -3.19
CA ILE A 405 7.27 8.16 -2.08
C ILE A 405 6.26 9.21 -2.56
N GLY A 406 5.16 9.30 -1.83
CA GLY A 406 4.07 10.24 -2.08
C GLY A 406 4.19 11.51 -1.23
N ASN A 407 3.37 11.62 -0.20
CA ASN A 407 3.37 12.80 0.66
C ASN A 407 4.34 12.64 1.83
N ILE A 408 5.24 13.62 1.99
CA ILE A 408 6.09 13.76 3.17
C ILE A 408 5.46 14.82 4.08
N CYS A 409 5.25 14.47 5.36
CA CYS A 409 4.70 15.38 6.37
C CYS A 409 5.64 15.50 7.56
N VAL A 410 6.18 16.71 7.79
CA VAL A 410 7.14 16.98 8.88
C VAL A 410 6.43 17.47 10.13
N MET A 411 6.73 16.88 11.29
CA MET A 411 6.33 17.38 12.60
C MET A 411 7.31 18.48 13.04
N SER A 412 6.86 19.73 13.06
CA SER A 412 7.70 20.91 13.31
C SER A 412 7.12 21.84 14.37
N ALA A 413 7.98 22.58 15.08
CA ALA A 413 7.59 23.66 15.98
C ALA A 413 7.13 24.91 15.19
N THR A 414 7.58 25.06 13.94
CA THR A 414 7.19 26.15 13.03
C THR A 414 6.70 25.61 11.69
N PRO A 415 5.52 24.95 11.65
CA PRO A 415 5.09 24.16 10.48
C PRO A 415 4.98 24.96 9.19
N LYS A 416 4.56 26.23 9.25
CA LYS A 416 4.47 27.08 8.05
C LYS A 416 5.86 27.37 7.44
N LYS A 417 6.86 27.69 8.29
CA LYS A 417 8.25 27.91 7.85
C LYS A 417 8.80 26.63 7.21
N THR A 418 8.68 25.51 7.91
CA THR A 418 9.13 24.18 7.44
C THR A 418 8.50 23.79 6.12
N ALA A 419 7.17 23.94 5.98
CA ALA A 419 6.46 23.60 4.74
C ALA A 419 6.96 24.40 3.53
N ASN A 420 7.17 25.70 3.71
CA ASN A 420 7.64 26.58 2.63
C ASN A 420 9.12 26.33 2.28
N GLU A 421 9.96 26.08 3.29
CA GLU A 421 11.41 25.90 3.10
C GLU A 421 11.74 24.60 2.37
N TYR A 422 11.03 23.50 2.70
CA TYR A 422 11.31 22.19 2.16
C TYR A 422 10.30 21.71 1.10
N SER A 423 9.29 22.53 0.77
CA SER A 423 8.22 22.16 -0.19
C SER A 423 7.46 20.87 0.19
N VAL A 424 7.24 20.63 1.49
CA VAL A 424 6.57 19.45 2.04
C VAL A 424 5.36 19.83 2.89
N SER A 425 4.52 18.88 3.22
CA SER A 425 3.48 19.07 4.24
C SER A 425 4.13 19.22 5.63
N ALA A 426 3.56 20.04 6.50
CA ALA A 426 4.02 20.13 7.87
C ALA A 426 2.85 20.23 8.86
N VAL A 427 3.07 19.73 10.08
CA VAL A 427 2.09 19.75 11.16
C VAL A 427 2.74 20.22 12.46
N ASP A 428 1.97 20.98 13.26
CA ASP A 428 2.43 21.36 14.60
C ASP A 428 2.63 20.11 15.47
N ARG A 429 3.87 19.91 15.90
CA ARG A 429 4.32 18.75 16.67
C ARG A 429 3.58 18.56 18.00
N PHE A 430 3.01 19.59 18.59
CA PHE A 430 2.26 19.54 19.83
C PHE A 430 0.74 19.40 19.64
N SER A 431 0.25 19.49 18.40
CA SER A 431 -1.16 19.24 18.09
C SER A 431 -1.42 17.76 17.87
N PHE A 432 -1.51 16.97 18.97
CA PHE A 432 -1.66 15.51 18.90
C PHE A 432 -2.84 15.03 18.04
N SER A 433 -3.96 15.76 18.01
CA SER A 433 -5.10 15.43 17.14
C SER A 433 -4.74 15.53 15.66
N LYS A 434 -4.01 16.57 15.26
CA LYS A 434 -3.54 16.75 13.87
C LYS A 434 -2.44 15.73 13.53
N VAL A 435 -1.52 15.46 14.45
CA VAL A 435 -0.49 14.42 14.29
C VAL A 435 -1.15 13.06 14.10
N SER A 436 -2.12 12.68 14.95
CA SER A 436 -2.87 11.43 14.81
C SER A 436 -3.58 11.31 13.45
N ALA A 437 -4.17 12.40 12.95
CA ALA A 437 -4.81 12.42 11.62
C ALA A 437 -3.81 12.24 10.46
N ARG A 438 -2.56 12.67 10.63
CA ARG A 438 -1.48 12.44 9.64
C ARG A 438 -0.98 11.00 9.72
N LEU A 439 -0.76 10.47 10.92
CA LEU A 439 -0.35 9.08 11.14
C LEU A 439 -1.39 8.07 10.61
N ALA A 440 -2.68 8.36 10.71
CA ALA A 440 -3.73 7.51 10.13
C ALA A 440 -3.62 7.32 8.61
N LYS A 441 -2.90 8.20 7.92
CA LYS A 441 -2.67 8.14 6.46
C LYS A 441 -1.23 7.73 6.10
N ALA A 442 -0.33 7.70 7.08
CA ALA A 442 1.07 7.41 6.86
C ALA A 442 1.33 5.89 6.78
N ASP A 443 2.20 5.49 5.89
CA ASP A 443 2.69 4.13 5.79
C ASP A 443 3.91 3.92 6.71
N VAL A 444 4.78 4.93 6.76
CA VAL A 444 6.00 4.90 7.59
C VAL A 444 6.12 6.19 8.41
N MET A 445 6.55 6.04 9.66
CA MET A 445 7.00 7.13 10.50
C MET A 445 8.50 7.04 10.69
N ILE A 446 9.22 8.11 10.33
CA ILE A 446 10.67 8.21 10.45
C ILE A 446 11.03 9.19 11.56
N PHE A 447 11.83 8.74 12.52
CA PHE A 447 12.54 9.61 13.44
C PHE A 447 13.91 9.90 12.82
N GLY A 448 14.04 11.07 12.19
CA GLY A 448 15.18 11.42 11.35
C GLY A 448 16.30 12.12 12.11
N GLY A 449 17.31 11.37 12.51
CA GLY A 449 18.49 11.90 13.16
C GLY A 449 18.27 12.49 14.56
N GLY A 450 19.28 13.20 15.05
CA GLY A 450 19.24 13.88 16.34
C GLY A 450 19.34 12.94 17.55
N ASN A 451 19.48 13.54 18.72
CA ASN A 451 19.59 12.82 19.99
C ASN A 451 18.27 12.92 20.77
N ILE A 452 17.25 12.25 20.28
CA ILE A 452 15.88 12.36 20.80
C ILE A 452 15.61 11.42 21.99
N LEU A 453 16.33 10.29 22.07
CA LEU A 453 16.19 9.29 23.14
C LEU A 453 17.26 9.56 24.23
N GLN A 454 17.04 10.59 25.04
CA GLN A 454 17.93 11.01 26.13
C GLN A 454 17.15 11.70 27.27
N ASP A 455 17.73 11.77 28.47
CA ASP A 455 17.09 12.42 29.62
C ASP A 455 17.99 13.44 30.35
N LYS A 456 19.15 13.79 29.77
CA LYS A 456 20.05 14.86 30.25
C LYS A 456 19.33 16.19 30.34
N THR A 457 18.56 16.53 29.29
CA THR A 457 17.82 17.79 29.23
C THR A 457 16.47 17.69 29.94
N SER A 458 15.66 16.65 29.65
CA SER A 458 14.34 16.50 30.27
C SER A 458 13.73 15.10 30.04
N THR A 459 13.24 14.48 31.11
CA THR A 459 12.36 13.29 30.99
C THR A 459 11.08 13.59 30.21
N LYS A 460 10.57 14.84 30.22
CA LYS A 460 9.37 15.22 29.45
C LYS A 460 9.60 15.10 27.95
N SER A 461 10.80 15.43 27.47
CA SER A 461 11.17 15.25 26.04
C SER A 461 11.15 13.79 25.63
N LEU A 462 11.76 12.89 26.43
CA LEU A 462 11.74 11.46 26.18
C LEU A 462 10.30 10.89 26.16
N LEU A 463 9.46 11.31 27.11
CA LEU A 463 8.05 10.91 27.16
C LEU A 463 7.25 11.39 25.96
N TYR A 464 7.54 12.58 25.44
CA TYR A 464 6.92 13.09 24.20
C TYR A 464 7.21 12.18 23.02
N TYR A 465 8.48 11.85 22.76
CA TYR A 465 8.85 10.98 21.64
C TYR A 465 8.28 9.57 21.79
N LEU A 466 8.28 9.01 22.99
CA LEU A 466 7.65 7.71 23.26
C LEU A 466 6.14 7.74 22.99
N GLN A 467 5.45 8.83 23.38
CA GLN A 467 4.03 8.99 23.08
C GLN A 467 3.76 9.03 21.57
N VAL A 468 4.62 9.70 20.80
CA VAL A 468 4.50 9.76 19.33
C VAL A 468 4.75 8.40 18.69
N LEU A 469 5.75 7.63 19.18
CA LEU A 469 6.00 6.24 18.76
C LEU A 469 4.78 5.34 19.00
N ARG A 470 4.20 5.40 20.20
CA ARG A 470 2.97 4.64 20.54
C ARG A 470 1.78 5.03 19.63
N MET A 471 1.65 6.32 19.30
CA MET A 471 0.61 6.79 18.37
C MET A 471 0.83 6.24 16.96
N ALA A 472 2.07 6.22 16.46
CA ALA A 472 2.39 5.64 15.17
C ALA A 472 2.05 4.14 15.14
N LYS A 473 2.43 3.38 16.16
CA LYS A 473 2.10 1.95 16.27
C LYS A 473 0.60 1.70 16.34
N LYS A 474 -0.16 2.55 17.08
CA LYS A 474 -1.63 2.49 17.13
C LYS A 474 -2.28 2.68 15.74
N HIS A 475 -1.67 3.47 14.86
CA HIS A 475 -2.12 3.67 13.48
C HIS A 475 -1.50 2.66 12.50
N ALA A 476 -0.87 1.59 13.00
CA ALA A 476 -0.20 0.58 12.20
C ALA A 476 0.86 1.14 11.23
N CYS A 477 1.47 2.31 11.54
CA CYS A 477 2.62 2.80 10.80
C CYS A 477 3.83 1.92 11.11
N ARG A 478 4.65 1.64 10.10
CA ARG A 478 6.00 1.11 10.31
C ARG A 478 6.89 2.24 10.84
N ILE A 479 7.78 1.92 11.76
CA ILE A 479 8.56 2.91 12.51
C ILE A 479 10.03 2.72 12.21
N ALA A 480 10.69 3.78 11.71
CA ALA A 480 12.12 3.85 11.50
C ALA A 480 12.77 4.86 12.46
N LEU A 481 13.74 4.40 13.24
CA LEU A 481 14.70 5.26 13.92
C LEU A 481 15.94 5.35 13.03
N CYS A 482 16.12 6.51 12.35
CA CYS A 482 17.12 6.70 11.30
C CYS A 482 18.25 7.62 11.78
N ALA A 483 19.46 7.07 11.86
CA ALA A 483 20.67 7.77 12.27
C ALA A 483 20.53 8.56 13.59
N ASN A 484 19.80 8.02 14.55
CA ASN A 484 19.64 8.66 15.86
C ASN A 484 20.85 8.42 16.75
N GLY A 485 21.11 9.37 17.67
CA GLY A 485 21.94 9.15 18.85
C GLY A 485 21.09 8.76 20.05
N ILE A 486 21.63 7.98 20.97
CA ILE A 486 21.01 7.60 22.22
C ILE A 486 21.80 8.13 23.41
N GLY A 487 21.09 8.58 24.45
CA GLY A 487 21.68 8.97 25.74
C GLY A 487 22.35 10.37 25.73
N PRO A 488 22.95 10.77 26.87
CA PRO A 488 23.04 9.94 28.09
C PRO A 488 21.67 9.68 28.74
N ILE A 489 21.53 8.50 29.34
CA ILE A 489 20.37 8.13 30.15
C ILE A 489 20.81 8.11 31.61
N ILE A 490 20.33 9.09 32.36
CA ILE A 490 20.75 9.31 33.78
C ILE A 490 19.87 8.51 34.74
N ARG A 491 18.57 8.36 34.42
CA ARG A 491 17.61 7.72 35.29
C ARG A 491 17.31 6.30 34.85
N ALA A 492 17.50 5.30 35.74
CA ALA A 492 17.24 3.88 35.40
C ALA A 492 15.83 3.61 34.85
N LYS A 493 14.79 4.30 35.39
CA LYS A 493 13.42 4.19 34.84
C LYS A 493 13.30 4.67 33.38
N ASN A 494 14.18 5.57 32.95
CA ASN A 494 14.19 6.04 31.57
C ASN A 494 14.92 5.08 30.63
N ALA A 495 15.81 4.23 31.12
CA ALA A 495 16.41 3.16 30.33
C ALA A 495 15.34 2.19 29.84
N GLU A 496 14.39 1.79 30.70
CA GLU A 496 13.27 0.92 30.27
C GLU A 496 12.36 1.60 29.23
N ARG A 497 12.16 2.91 29.34
CA ARG A 497 11.42 3.69 28.33
C ARG A 497 12.14 3.76 26.97
N VAL A 498 13.46 3.88 27.01
CA VAL A 498 14.26 3.83 25.78
C VAL A 498 14.21 2.41 25.19
N ARG A 499 14.30 1.38 26.03
CA ARG A 499 14.12 0.00 25.61
C ARG A 499 12.76 -0.20 24.93
N GLU A 500 11.68 0.30 25.51
CA GLU A 500 10.34 0.26 24.88
C GLU A 500 10.34 0.94 23.51
N ALA A 501 10.93 2.14 23.39
CA ALA A 501 11.01 2.86 22.12
C ALA A 501 11.75 2.05 21.03
N LEU A 502 12.88 1.43 21.40
CA LEU A 502 13.66 0.60 20.49
C LEU A 502 12.92 -0.69 20.10
N MET A 503 12.14 -1.28 21.00
CA MET A 503 11.33 -2.48 20.73
C MET A 503 10.10 -2.19 19.87
N LEU A 504 9.59 -0.95 19.86
CA LEU A 504 8.49 -0.53 18.99
C LEU A 504 8.94 -0.25 17.55
N ALA A 505 10.22 0.03 17.33
CA ALA A 505 10.75 0.35 16.02
C ALA A 505 10.97 -0.90 15.16
N ASP A 506 10.55 -0.78 13.89
CA ASP A 506 10.69 -1.83 12.88
C ASP A 506 12.03 -1.74 12.12
N TYR A 507 12.68 -0.56 12.15
CA TYR A 507 14.02 -0.30 11.61
C TYR A 507 14.78 0.61 12.57
N ILE A 508 16.07 0.30 12.81
CA ILE A 508 16.92 1.09 13.70
C ILE A 508 18.31 1.26 13.10
N SER A 509 18.73 2.49 12.90
CA SER A 509 20.11 2.86 12.66
C SER A 509 20.59 3.93 13.64
N LEU A 510 21.83 3.83 14.06
CA LEU A 510 22.43 4.71 15.07
C LEU A 510 23.74 5.27 14.55
N ARG A 511 23.94 6.59 14.76
CA ARG A 511 25.02 7.36 14.15
C ARG A 511 26.38 7.26 14.85
N ASP A 512 26.44 6.65 16.01
CA ASP A 512 27.67 6.51 16.78
C ASP A 512 27.75 5.15 17.49
N ASP A 513 28.98 4.65 17.68
CA ASP A 513 29.23 3.32 18.24
C ASP A 513 28.76 3.20 19.70
N ALA A 514 28.83 4.28 20.47
CA ALA A 514 28.36 4.27 21.87
C ALA A 514 26.85 4.04 21.94
N SER A 515 26.08 4.73 21.09
CA SER A 515 24.63 4.52 20.93
C SER A 515 24.32 3.12 20.46
N LEU A 516 25.09 2.58 19.50
CA LEU A 516 24.91 1.24 18.96
C LEU A 516 25.15 0.15 20.02
N MET A 517 26.25 0.23 20.75
CA MET A 517 26.55 -0.70 21.84
C MET A 517 25.49 -0.65 22.94
N PHE A 518 25.12 0.55 23.39
CA PHE A 518 24.09 0.73 24.38
C PHE A 518 22.73 0.16 23.97
N ALA A 519 22.30 0.39 22.74
CA ALA A 519 21.03 -0.12 22.23
C ALA A 519 21.00 -1.66 22.15
N ARG A 520 22.11 -2.29 21.69
CA ARG A 520 22.23 -3.74 21.62
C ARG A 520 22.24 -4.37 23.02
N GLU A 521 22.99 -3.82 23.96
CA GLU A 521 23.01 -4.27 25.34
C GLU A 521 21.63 -4.16 26.00
N LEU A 522 20.93 -3.04 25.80
CA LEU A 522 19.65 -2.78 26.42
C LEU A 522 18.51 -3.65 25.86
N THR A 523 18.57 -4.04 24.59
CA THR A 523 17.46 -4.72 23.88
C THR A 523 17.75 -6.17 23.54
N GLY A 524 19.00 -6.58 23.43
CA GLY A 524 19.42 -7.87 22.87
C GLY A 524 19.18 -7.99 21.35
N ARG A 525 18.85 -6.90 20.65
CA ARG A 525 18.64 -6.90 19.19
C ARG A 525 19.95 -6.83 18.45
N GLU A 526 20.11 -7.69 17.44
CA GLU A 526 21.27 -7.70 16.54
C GLU A 526 20.99 -6.93 15.22
N ASP A 527 19.71 -6.69 14.89
CA ASP A 527 19.25 -6.02 13.69
C ASP A 527 19.31 -4.49 13.78
N ILE A 528 20.26 -3.95 14.54
CA ILE A 528 20.53 -2.52 14.69
C ILE A 528 21.77 -2.17 13.87
N PHE A 529 21.66 -1.20 12.96
CA PHE A 529 22.73 -0.79 12.06
C PHE A 529 23.54 0.38 12.63
N GLY A 530 24.86 0.37 12.45
CA GLY A 530 25.72 1.52 12.64
C GLY A 530 25.79 2.35 11.36
N THR A 531 25.73 3.68 11.50
CA THR A 531 25.81 4.61 10.37
C THR A 531 26.56 5.88 10.75
N SER A 532 26.53 6.90 9.88
CA SER A 532 27.01 8.26 10.17
C SER A 532 25.82 9.22 10.29
N ASP A 533 26.11 10.45 10.73
CA ASP A 533 25.12 11.52 10.77
C ASP A 533 24.59 11.81 9.35
N LEU A 534 23.28 12.03 9.19
CA LEU A 534 22.65 12.27 7.89
C LEU A 534 23.20 13.51 7.17
N VAL A 535 23.74 14.47 7.91
CA VAL A 535 24.42 15.66 7.35
C VAL A 535 25.58 15.27 6.44
N CYS A 536 26.25 14.15 6.71
CA CYS A 536 27.39 13.68 5.90
C CYS A 536 27.02 13.35 4.44
N ALA A 537 25.74 13.11 4.15
CA ALA A 537 25.23 12.91 2.80
C ALA A 537 24.56 14.15 2.19
N SER A 538 24.68 15.34 2.82
CA SER A 538 24.10 16.57 2.29
C SER A 538 24.62 16.89 0.89
N ARG A 539 23.71 17.22 -0.03
CA ARG A 539 24.03 17.64 -1.40
C ARG A 539 24.77 18.97 -1.49
N TYR A 540 24.75 19.77 -0.43
CA TYR A 540 25.41 21.07 -0.37
C TYR A 540 26.89 21.00 -0.03
N ILE A 541 27.39 19.81 0.37
CA ILE A 541 28.81 19.60 0.68
C ILE A 541 29.65 19.73 -0.60
N GLY A 542 30.67 20.62 -0.56
CA GLY A 542 31.57 20.88 -1.68
C GLY A 542 31.00 21.78 -2.78
N CYS A 543 29.83 22.43 -2.54
CA CYS A 543 29.26 23.40 -3.48
C CYS A 543 29.92 24.79 -3.30
N GLU A 544 30.30 25.45 -4.39
CA GLU A 544 30.83 26.81 -4.36
C GLU A 544 29.72 27.86 -4.47
N ASP A 545 29.81 28.94 -3.68
CA ASP A 545 28.98 30.16 -3.78
C ASP A 545 29.83 31.43 -3.62
N LYS A 546 29.28 32.59 -4.01
CA LYS A 546 30.03 33.86 -4.14
C LYS A 546 30.08 34.75 -2.87
N ALA A 547 29.47 34.28 -1.76
CA ALA A 547 29.25 35.11 -0.56
C ALA A 547 30.34 35.06 0.52
N THR A 548 31.47 34.39 0.29
CA THR A 548 32.54 34.24 1.30
C THR A 548 33.38 35.48 1.51
N PRO A 549 33.91 35.71 2.74
CA PRO A 549 34.86 36.78 3.03
C PRO A 549 36.08 36.70 2.11
N LYS A 550 36.57 37.88 1.65
CA LYS A 550 37.76 37.96 0.81
C LYS A 550 39.08 37.81 1.60
N ASP A 551 39.04 38.12 2.89
CA ASP A 551 40.18 38.03 3.80
C ASP A 551 40.32 36.60 4.33
N LYS A 552 41.53 36.19 4.72
CA LYS A 552 41.76 34.91 5.41
C LYS A 552 41.08 34.93 6.78
N TYR A 553 40.33 33.87 7.11
CA TYR A 553 39.55 33.82 8.32
C TYR A 553 39.54 32.43 8.96
N PHE A 554 39.15 32.38 10.22
CA PHE A 554 38.80 31.15 10.94
C PHE A 554 37.40 31.27 11.55
N ILE A 555 36.76 30.14 11.80
CA ILE A 555 35.38 30.09 12.27
C ILE A 555 35.35 29.80 13.77
N ILE A 556 34.44 30.45 14.47
CA ILE A 556 34.14 30.15 15.87
C ILE A 556 32.63 29.90 15.99
N CYS A 557 32.24 28.67 16.42
CA CYS A 557 30.87 28.27 16.70
C CYS A 557 30.68 28.11 18.22
N PRO A 558 30.49 29.21 18.97
CA PRO A 558 30.38 29.15 20.41
C PRO A 558 29.01 28.64 20.83
N LYS A 559 28.95 28.07 22.03
CA LYS A 559 27.69 27.62 22.69
C LYS A 559 27.56 28.37 24.03
N LYS A 560 26.36 28.88 24.29
CA LYS A 560 26.07 29.49 25.60
C LYS A 560 26.01 28.39 26.67
N ILE A 561 27.02 28.33 27.51
CA ILE A 561 27.16 27.39 28.62
C ILE A 561 27.80 28.06 29.83
N SER A 562 27.36 27.70 31.04
CA SER A 562 27.94 28.21 32.27
C SER A 562 29.37 27.68 32.45
N GLY A 563 30.31 28.55 32.85
CA GLY A 563 31.71 28.19 33.03
C GLY A 563 32.57 28.25 31.76
N PHE A 564 32.01 28.62 30.60
CA PHE A 564 32.81 28.80 29.38
C PHE A 564 33.74 29.98 29.50
N ASN A 565 35.05 29.74 29.28
CA ASN A 565 36.06 30.76 29.31
C ASN A 565 36.07 31.60 28.00
N THR A 566 35.31 32.69 28.00
CA THR A 566 35.22 33.60 26.83
C THR A 566 36.49 34.39 26.59
N ASP A 567 37.33 34.58 27.60
CA ASP A 567 38.57 35.34 27.48
C ASP A 567 39.63 34.55 26.71
N ALA A 568 39.66 33.23 26.84
CA ALA A 568 40.47 32.35 26.01
C ALA A 568 40.20 32.53 24.50
N ILE A 569 38.92 32.78 24.13
CA ILE A 569 38.56 33.07 22.74
C ILE A 569 39.07 34.44 22.29
N VAL A 570 39.04 35.43 23.18
CA VAL A 570 39.57 36.75 22.89
C VAL A 570 41.09 36.71 22.69
N ASP A 571 41.80 35.96 23.54
CA ASP A 571 43.26 35.75 23.43
C ASP A 571 43.61 35.07 22.09
N LEU A 572 42.87 33.99 21.74
CA LEU A 572 43.03 33.33 20.44
C LEU A 572 42.82 34.29 19.27
N CYS A 573 41.74 35.09 19.29
CA CYS A 573 41.42 36.02 18.23
C CYS A 573 42.52 37.11 18.07
N THR A 574 43.06 37.59 19.18
CA THR A 574 44.14 38.57 19.20
C THR A 574 45.40 37.98 18.59
N GLU A 575 45.82 36.82 19.04
CA GLU A 575 47.03 36.15 18.53
C GLU A 575 46.94 35.80 17.04
N MET A 576 45.79 35.24 16.60
CA MET A 576 45.59 34.86 15.19
C MET A 576 45.59 36.09 14.27
N ARG A 577 45.06 37.21 14.72
CA ARG A 577 45.09 38.47 13.96
C ARG A 577 46.48 39.06 13.85
N GLU A 578 47.18 39.17 14.98
CA GLU A 578 48.50 39.84 15.03
C GLU A 578 49.57 39.03 14.30
N LYS A 579 49.60 37.71 14.47
CA LYS A 579 50.68 36.88 13.94
C LYS A 579 50.39 36.28 12.56
N TYR A 580 49.10 36.04 12.23
CA TYR A 580 48.73 35.33 11.01
C TYR A 580 47.82 36.14 10.09
N SER A 581 47.42 37.37 10.47
CA SER A 581 46.44 38.17 9.72
C SER A 581 45.12 37.46 9.46
N LEU A 582 44.66 36.62 10.41
CA LEU A 582 43.41 35.86 10.34
C LEU A 582 42.29 36.58 11.11
N TYR A 583 41.14 36.72 10.48
CA TYR A 583 39.96 37.34 11.08
C TYR A 583 38.99 36.32 11.65
N PRO A 584 38.48 36.49 12.87
CA PRO A 584 37.49 35.61 13.44
C PRO A 584 36.11 35.85 12.82
N VAL A 585 35.41 34.75 12.46
CA VAL A 585 34.05 34.76 12.00
C VAL A 585 33.19 33.92 12.98
N PHE A 586 32.27 34.59 13.65
CA PHE A 586 31.38 33.96 14.62
C PHE A 586 30.09 33.50 13.97
N VAL A 587 29.75 32.21 14.15
CA VAL A 587 28.60 31.55 13.52
C VAL A 587 27.74 30.89 14.59
N PRO A 588 26.47 31.30 14.77
CA PRO A 588 25.54 30.63 15.67
C PRO A 588 25.03 29.33 15.06
N MET A 589 25.25 28.24 15.74
CA MET A 589 24.70 26.93 15.35
C MET A 589 23.27 26.71 15.86
N HIS A 590 22.80 27.54 16.77
CA HIS A 590 21.43 27.60 17.24
C HIS A 590 20.98 29.06 17.32
N GLU A 591 20.10 29.46 16.37
CA GLU A 591 19.67 30.86 16.18
C GLU A 591 19.19 31.55 17.46
N ARG A 592 18.49 30.85 18.37
CA ARG A 592 17.92 31.45 19.57
C ARG A 592 18.84 31.44 20.78
N GLU A 593 19.78 30.51 20.84
CA GLU A 593 20.61 30.28 22.02
C GLU A 593 21.98 30.94 21.89
N ASP A 594 22.59 30.88 20.68
CA ASP A 594 24.01 31.26 20.47
C ASP A 594 24.18 32.66 19.91
N ASP A 595 23.13 33.28 19.34
CA ASP A 595 23.16 34.61 18.68
C ASP A 595 23.79 35.71 19.54
N VAL A 596 23.30 35.87 20.78
CA VAL A 596 23.76 36.94 21.67
C VAL A 596 25.24 36.75 22.03
N LEU A 597 25.67 35.51 22.22
CA LEU A 597 27.06 35.20 22.54
C LEU A 597 27.98 35.49 21.33
N CYS A 598 27.58 35.07 20.13
CA CYS A 598 28.28 35.30 18.89
C CYS A 598 28.45 36.82 18.64
N ALA A 599 27.38 37.59 18.77
CA ALA A 599 27.42 39.06 18.58
C ALA A 599 28.31 39.75 19.61
N SER A 600 28.26 39.32 20.88
CA SER A 600 29.12 39.86 21.96
C SER A 600 30.59 39.57 21.70
N LEU A 601 30.93 38.32 21.36
CA LEU A 601 32.32 37.95 21.06
C LEU A 601 32.85 38.65 19.80
N ALA A 602 32.04 38.80 18.76
CA ALA A 602 32.41 39.53 17.55
C ALA A 602 32.74 40.98 17.86
N SER A 603 31.93 41.65 18.69
CA SER A 603 32.17 43.02 19.14
C SER A 603 33.47 43.16 19.95
N ARG A 604 33.73 42.22 20.88
CA ARG A 604 34.94 42.24 21.74
C ARG A 604 36.23 42.01 20.95
N THR A 605 36.17 41.20 19.89
CA THR A 605 37.33 40.77 19.12
C THR A 605 37.50 41.53 17.81
N GLY A 606 36.55 42.41 17.43
CA GLY A 606 36.51 43.04 16.11
C GLY A 606 36.33 42.04 14.98
N GLY A 607 35.72 40.90 15.28
CA GLY A 607 35.38 39.86 14.33
C GLY A 607 34.06 40.13 13.59
N ARG A 608 33.75 39.28 12.65
CA ARG A 608 32.46 39.32 11.93
C ARG A 608 31.47 38.35 12.58
N TYR A 609 30.25 38.79 12.81
CA TYR A 609 29.12 37.93 13.14
C TYR A 609 28.31 37.68 11.88
N LEU A 610 28.12 36.43 11.54
CA LEU A 610 27.43 36.04 10.32
C LEU A 610 26.38 34.97 10.64
N CYS A 611 25.15 35.19 10.14
CA CYS A 611 24.06 34.23 10.20
C CYS A 611 23.74 33.78 8.78
N PHE A 612 24.07 32.54 8.46
CA PHE A 612 23.98 32.01 7.09
C PHE A 612 22.83 31.08 6.91
N ARG A 613 22.36 30.99 5.65
CA ARG A 613 21.55 29.87 5.17
C ARG A 613 22.46 28.66 4.87
N LYS A 614 21.90 27.45 4.86
CA LYS A 614 22.57 26.15 4.80
C LYS A 614 23.76 26.07 3.82
N LYS A 615 23.55 26.42 2.56
CA LYS A 615 24.57 26.33 1.51
C LYS A 615 25.76 27.27 1.78
N GLU A 616 25.45 28.49 2.15
CA GLU A 616 26.44 29.52 2.45
C GLU A 616 27.30 29.14 3.67
N LEU A 617 26.71 28.43 4.64
CA LEU A 617 27.40 27.96 5.83
C LEU A 617 28.47 26.91 5.52
N LEU A 618 28.13 25.90 4.72
CA LEU A 618 29.07 24.83 4.35
C LEU A 618 30.25 25.40 3.55
N GLU A 619 29.99 26.31 2.59
CA GLU A 619 31.04 26.99 1.87
C GLU A 619 31.97 27.82 2.78
N LEU A 620 31.40 28.44 3.83
CA LEU A 620 32.21 29.15 4.82
C LEU A 620 33.23 28.23 5.48
N PHE A 621 32.84 27.02 5.86
CA PHE A 621 33.77 26.02 6.43
C PHE A 621 34.83 25.56 5.42
N SER A 622 34.50 25.39 4.15
CA SER A 622 35.45 24.90 3.13
C SER A 622 36.63 25.85 2.90
N LYS A 623 36.43 27.17 3.07
CA LYS A 623 37.42 28.22 2.85
C LYS A 623 38.11 28.73 4.13
N ALA A 624 37.65 28.30 5.30
CA ALA A 624 38.25 28.68 6.56
C ALA A 624 39.62 28.03 6.75
N GLU A 625 40.53 28.73 7.44
CA GLU A 625 41.83 28.18 7.79
C GLU A 625 41.69 27.06 8.84
N PHE A 626 40.85 27.25 9.84
CA PHE A 626 40.42 26.27 10.82
C PHE A 626 39.12 26.71 11.49
N SER A 627 38.55 25.86 12.35
CA SER A 627 37.36 26.16 13.12
C SER A 627 37.50 25.81 14.60
N VAL A 628 36.79 26.56 15.46
CA VAL A 628 36.62 26.28 16.90
C VAL A 628 35.15 25.94 17.14
N CYS A 629 34.89 24.69 17.54
CA CYS A 629 33.57 24.09 17.55
C CYS A 629 33.12 23.71 18.95
N MET A 630 32.00 24.30 19.42
CA MET A 630 31.35 23.95 20.68
C MET A 630 30.03 23.19 20.49
N ARG A 631 29.67 22.89 19.24
CA ARG A 631 28.50 22.11 18.87
C ARG A 631 28.91 20.97 17.96
N LEU A 632 28.29 19.74 18.14
CA LEU A 632 28.66 18.58 17.37
C LEU A 632 28.54 18.80 15.86
N HIS A 633 27.46 19.43 15.40
CA HIS A 633 27.26 19.65 13.97
C HIS A 633 28.29 20.64 13.37
N ALA A 634 28.83 21.55 14.17
CA ALA A 634 29.98 22.38 13.70
C ALA A 634 31.23 21.53 13.44
N VAL A 635 31.48 20.52 14.29
CA VAL A 635 32.54 19.51 14.09
C VAL A 635 32.29 18.69 12.84
N ILE A 636 31.03 18.23 12.63
CA ILE A 636 30.64 17.45 11.45
C ILE A 636 30.79 18.29 10.15
N PHE A 637 30.36 19.56 10.15
CA PHE A 637 30.56 20.46 9.01
C PHE A 637 32.02 20.68 8.71
N SER A 638 32.85 20.88 9.76
CA SER A 638 34.28 20.98 9.61
C SER A 638 34.90 19.77 8.96
N LEU A 639 34.53 18.56 9.42
CA LEU A 639 34.98 17.31 8.83
C LEU A 639 34.58 17.24 7.33
N MET A 640 33.30 17.44 7.03
CA MET A 640 32.80 17.28 5.67
C MET A 640 33.38 18.25 4.68
N GLU A 641 33.73 19.49 5.13
CA GLU A 641 34.37 20.51 4.32
C GLU A 641 35.93 20.54 4.49
N LYS A 642 36.49 19.51 5.15
CA LYS A 642 37.92 19.30 5.36
C LYS A 642 38.58 20.50 6.05
N CYS A 643 37.85 21.18 6.93
CA CYS A 643 38.31 22.29 7.74
C CYS A 643 38.95 21.73 9.02
N PRO A 644 40.25 21.96 9.28
CA PRO A 644 40.87 21.59 10.55
C PRO A 644 40.11 22.19 11.72
N MET A 645 39.99 21.48 12.84
CA MET A 645 39.06 21.90 13.91
C MET A 645 39.62 21.69 15.32
N ILE A 646 39.19 22.57 16.23
CA ILE A 646 39.38 22.45 17.67
C ILE A 646 38.02 22.29 18.32
N GLY A 647 37.82 21.25 19.13
CA GLY A 647 36.60 21.04 19.87
C GLY A 647 36.71 21.58 21.29
N ILE A 648 35.70 22.33 21.74
CA ILE A 648 35.59 22.78 23.14
C ILE A 648 34.22 22.42 23.67
N SER A 649 34.12 21.57 24.70
CA SER A 649 32.81 21.17 25.21
C SER A 649 32.86 20.45 26.57
N ASP A 650 31.72 20.42 27.25
CA ASP A 650 31.39 19.52 28.36
C ASP A 650 30.65 18.25 27.90
N ASP A 651 30.45 18.10 26.60
CA ASP A 651 29.68 16.99 26.03
C ASP A 651 30.61 15.90 25.47
N ALA A 652 30.54 14.73 26.08
CA ALA A 652 31.32 13.55 25.65
C ALA A 652 31.16 13.17 24.17
N LYS A 653 30.08 13.63 23.49
CA LYS A 653 29.86 13.35 22.08
C LYS A 653 30.87 14.03 21.16
N ILE A 654 31.25 15.24 21.51
CA ILE A 654 32.28 15.99 20.72
C ILE A 654 33.64 15.31 20.89
N SER A 655 34.02 14.98 22.12
CA SER A 655 35.30 14.28 22.36
C SER A 655 35.30 12.88 21.71
N SER A 656 34.23 12.10 21.84
CA SER A 656 34.12 10.77 21.19
C SER A 656 34.19 10.88 19.66
N PHE A 657 33.52 11.87 19.07
CA PHE A 657 33.54 12.05 17.63
C PHE A 657 34.94 12.46 17.13
N LEU A 658 35.61 13.40 17.79
CA LEU A 658 36.97 13.79 17.45
C LEU A 658 37.97 12.64 17.62
N SER A 659 37.80 11.84 18.68
CA SER A 659 38.60 10.61 18.89
C SER A 659 38.37 9.57 17.79
N SER A 660 37.15 9.45 17.26
CA SER A 660 36.83 8.50 16.17
C SER A 660 37.42 8.90 14.82
N ILE A 661 37.64 10.22 14.60
CA ILE A 661 38.35 10.73 13.41
C ILE A 661 39.85 10.39 13.49
N GLY A 662 40.44 10.29 14.71
CA GLY A 662 41.79 9.82 14.92
C GLY A 662 42.90 10.80 14.49
N ILE A 663 42.59 12.07 14.28
CA ILE A 663 43.57 13.12 13.86
C ILE A 663 44.04 13.86 15.11
N ALA A 664 45.29 13.62 15.49
CA ALA A 664 45.86 14.11 16.75
C ALA A 664 45.91 15.66 16.87
N GLU A 665 45.98 16.35 15.73
CA GLU A 665 45.99 17.79 15.66
C GLU A 665 44.60 18.42 15.88
N CYS A 666 43.52 17.68 15.64
CA CYS A 666 42.14 18.09 15.93
C CYS A 666 41.86 17.93 17.43
N ALA A 667 42.39 18.82 18.23
CA ALA A 667 42.39 18.75 19.68
C ALA A 667 40.98 18.96 20.29
N PHE A 668 40.74 18.34 21.45
CA PHE A 668 39.55 18.55 22.29
C PHE A 668 39.97 19.17 23.63
N PHE A 669 39.23 20.17 24.07
CA PHE A 669 39.40 20.84 25.35
C PHE A 669 38.12 20.93 26.15
N PRO A 670 38.21 21.00 27.50
CA PRO A 670 37.08 21.33 28.34
C PRO A 670 36.68 22.80 28.20
N ILE A 671 35.52 23.16 28.73
CA ILE A 671 34.93 24.50 28.56
C ILE A 671 35.72 25.63 29.25
N ASP A 672 36.56 25.29 30.21
CA ASP A 672 37.41 26.19 31.00
C ASP A 672 38.85 26.28 30.45
N VAL A 673 39.08 25.85 29.20
CA VAL A 673 40.37 25.88 28.52
C VAL A 673 41.05 27.26 28.65
N SER A 674 42.38 27.26 28.84
CA SER A 674 43.15 28.49 28.88
C SER A 674 43.37 29.11 27.49
N GLY A 675 43.58 30.41 27.42
CA GLY A 675 43.98 31.11 26.18
C GLY A 675 45.26 30.56 25.58
N GLU A 676 46.23 30.20 26.41
CA GLU A 676 47.52 29.63 25.99
C GLU A 676 47.34 28.26 25.31
N ASP A 677 46.57 27.36 25.91
CA ASP A 677 46.37 26.01 25.36
C ASP A 677 45.69 26.03 24.00
N ILE A 678 44.64 26.86 23.85
CA ILE A 678 43.91 26.95 22.57
C ILE A 678 44.79 27.64 21.49
N CYS A 679 45.60 28.61 21.84
CA CYS A 679 46.55 29.22 20.92
C CYS A 679 47.65 28.24 20.46
N VAL A 680 48.17 27.40 21.37
CA VAL A 680 49.11 26.33 21.02
C VAL A 680 48.48 25.34 20.02
N ALA A 681 47.23 24.91 20.27
CA ALA A 681 46.52 24.02 19.35
C ALA A 681 46.31 24.67 17.97
N ALA A 682 45.90 25.93 17.91
CA ALA A 682 45.69 26.65 16.65
C ALA A 682 47.02 26.81 15.85
N LYS A 683 48.15 27.08 16.50
CA LYS A 683 49.48 27.13 15.85
C LYS A 683 49.85 25.76 15.25
N LYS A 684 49.60 24.68 15.97
CA LYS A 684 49.87 23.34 15.52
C LYS A 684 49.04 22.98 14.26
N ILE A 685 47.77 23.37 14.25
CA ILE A 685 46.93 23.23 13.07
C ILE A 685 47.47 24.05 11.89
N MET A 686 47.82 25.29 12.13
CA MET A 686 48.36 26.18 11.07
C MET A 686 49.65 25.62 10.46
N GLY A 687 50.52 24.98 11.27
CA GLY A 687 51.79 24.39 10.81
C GLY A 687 51.58 23.11 9.95
N ASN A 688 50.52 22.34 10.22
CA ASN A 688 50.28 21.03 9.60
C ASN A 688 49.00 21.00 8.76
N ARG A 689 48.52 22.18 8.34
CA ARG A 689 47.16 22.31 7.75
C ARG A 689 46.93 21.41 6.52
N ALA A 690 47.90 21.26 5.64
CA ALA A 690 47.77 20.47 4.41
C ALA A 690 47.56 18.99 4.75
N ASP A 691 48.42 18.43 5.60
CA ASP A 691 48.35 17.01 5.99
C ASP A 691 47.06 16.67 6.76
N ILE A 692 46.60 17.65 7.61
CA ILE A 692 45.33 17.50 8.31
C ILE A 692 44.16 17.49 7.32
N ARG A 693 44.15 18.37 6.31
CA ARG A 693 43.11 18.38 5.28
C ARG A 693 43.05 17.10 4.47
N ASP A 694 44.20 16.51 4.13
CA ASP A 694 44.27 15.23 3.43
C ASP A 694 43.70 14.08 4.30
N SER A 695 44.05 14.06 5.59
CA SER A 695 43.50 13.10 6.54
C SER A 695 41.97 13.28 6.72
N LEU A 696 41.48 14.51 6.83
CA LEU A 696 40.04 14.82 6.91
C LEU A 696 39.31 14.44 5.63
N CYS A 697 39.95 14.52 4.46
CA CYS A 697 39.35 14.08 3.19
C CYS A 697 39.02 12.60 3.21
N PHE A 698 39.90 11.76 3.74
CA PHE A 698 39.66 10.31 3.88
C PHE A 698 38.51 10.03 4.83
N GLU A 699 38.48 10.62 6.02
CA GLU A 699 37.43 10.42 7.00
C GLU A 699 36.08 10.99 6.52
N ALA A 700 36.08 12.16 5.84
CA ALA A 700 34.86 12.71 5.24
C ALA A 700 34.24 11.77 4.21
N SER A 701 35.07 11.14 3.35
CA SER A 701 34.60 10.18 2.36
C SER A 701 33.97 8.95 3.03
N ARG A 702 34.64 8.40 4.05
CA ARG A 702 34.14 7.27 4.83
C ARG A 702 32.80 7.55 5.52
N HIS A 703 32.66 8.74 6.12
CA HIS A 703 31.41 9.14 6.75
C HIS A 703 30.28 9.40 5.73
N ARG A 704 30.63 9.93 4.54
CA ARG A 704 29.69 10.12 3.44
C ARG A 704 29.15 8.78 2.92
N GLU A 705 30.01 7.82 2.65
CA GLU A 705 29.63 6.46 2.21
C GLU A 705 28.65 5.82 3.19
N LYS A 706 28.96 5.84 4.49
CA LYS A 706 28.06 5.30 5.53
C LYS A 706 26.70 5.99 5.57
N ALA A 707 26.63 7.29 5.35
CA ALA A 707 25.37 8.03 5.34
C ALA A 707 24.57 7.78 4.05
N GLN A 708 25.23 7.56 2.92
CA GLN A 708 24.59 7.17 1.66
C GLN A 708 24.02 5.75 1.74
N GLU A 709 24.79 4.79 2.24
CA GLU A 709 24.31 3.41 2.51
C GLU A 709 23.11 3.41 3.45
N GLU A 710 23.07 4.33 4.42
CA GLU A 710 21.91 4.47 5.30
C GLU A 710 20.66 4.87 4.54
N PHE A 711 20.74 5.83 3.61
CA PHE A 711 19.59 6.20 2.80
C PHE A 711 19.14 5.05 1.91
N GLU A 712 20.05 4.28 1.32
CA GLU A 712 19.70 3.08 0.53
C GLU A 712 18.95 2.05 1.38
N ARG A 713 19.45 1.76 2.60
CA ARG A 713 18.79 0.84 3.54
C ARG A 713 17.42 1.34 3.99
N LEU A 714 17.30 2.64 4.29
CA LEU A 714 16.04 3.26 4.68
C LEU A 714 15.01 3.20 3.56
N LEU A 715 15.40 3.52 2.31
CA LEU A 715 14.52 3.45 1.15
C LEU A 715 14.07 2.01 0.89
N SER A 716 15.01 1.04 0.95
CA SER A 716 14.67 -0.38 0.87
C SER A 716 13.70 -0.83 1.99
N PHE A 717 13.87 -0.31 3.22
CA PHE A 717 12.93 -0.57 4.30
C PHE A 717 11.55 0.03 4.00
N ILE A 718 11.46 1.25 3.46
CA ILE A 718 10.19 1.91 3.13
C ILE A 718 9.43 1.15 2.03
N GLU A 719 10.13 0.62 1.04
CA GLU A 719 9.56 -0.10 -0.11
C GLU A 719 9.08 -1.51 0.22
N LYS A 720 9.74 -2.20 1.14
CA LYS A 720 9.31 -3.53 1.59
C LYS A 720 7.90 -3.46 2.20
N GLU A 721 7.08 -4.49 1.93
CA GLU A 721 5.72 -4.64 2.47
C GLU A 721 5.71 -4.96 3.97
#